data_d396145a99ec3ea82cdda5522744db82
#
_entry.id   d396145a99ec3ea82cdda5522744db82
#
_cell.length_a   1.000
_cell.length_b   1.000
_cell.length_c   1.000
_cell.angle_alpha   90.00
_cell.angle_beta   90.00
_cell.angle_gamma   90.00
#
_symmetry.space_group_name_H-M   'P 1'
#
loop_
_entity.id
_entity.type
_entity.pdbx_description
1 polymer ?
#
loop_
_entity_poly.entity_id
_entity_poly.type
_entity_poly.pdbx_seq_one_letter_code
_entity_poly.pdbx_strand_id
1 'polypeptide(L)'
;MLPPVSSETKQTNYDMYRTLITTILALAALTANGQKTVIEGTVLDAQGKTVEAYVTVAPKGTGNILGFADTDSKGHYKLEFTTQADSVTVTASGLAIGNQVKIVANRSQRVDFRVREKTVQLKEVSVRAQKIRQNGDTLNYLVGAYQQQGDRVIGDVLKRMPGIEVADNGGIKYNGKSIKKFYVEEMDLLQGRYGLATNNINASDVATVQVLENHQPVKMLQGKELTDDVAINLKLKDSAKGTVAVNTMLGGGIQWAGGWHIGSRPLDDGQTVIGQNPLWTAEVVGMYFAKRRQNMTLYKGNNTGDDVSKELTQHYSSINSVSLYPFCPTGTVMPTGSGLPQKRTFDNHSHILTMNHLEKPNKDTELGLNIAYHNDRIRREGSSVGDRFLSDDSRLLTTETMTSETKVNNLNVQARYNWNAQNGFVADVLKFDTNWNSDRVDGQLSSERTGTAPMNYGNNRVRQHFDRPQLTVSNTFNTIRNIGKNTFDLHFSAGYSHRPNTLTVGIDSLLQGTQTAYSQDVNSHHIAGRFNTSYGIRVADVFRFNYGISASANLHGIKTDLDGFTPPAEHNQLSNDLWYNTYCLALGQSYKYETPDLDITLGLPLELYTQTLDDKIRKDKHGYTHLLFFPSLSVNWTITRDLWLNGGASYSKTVGDPGGIYSGYIMSNYRAFQRSYVEQLSETKNYGANVGLRYRSAIRALFANIGFNYRRTHDNQIYGYNYEGATSVVQAVNQPTTASNYSVSGEASKGFDFLRSTIRVFGSYSLSESERLISQSLYQYHAQGLSFGGSLSFSPFEWIGIVYSSGFSQSRSYTEGRREQATTVRSNTQRLSMSVYPTKTLTLTLAAEDNYNNLTDKNRHAWFGDATAKLKLKHIDLELQLNNLFDQRQYTRVNYSGLDIYTNTSQLRPRNIIGTIRFKLL
;
A
#
# COMPACT_ATOMS: atom_id res chain seq x y z
N MET A 1 8.01 0.27 -56.31
CA MET A 1 9.33 0.89 -56.07
C MET A 1 9.28 1.48 -54.65
N LEU A 2 9.88 0.82 -53.73
CA LEU A 2 10.00 1.30 -52.33
C LEU A 2 11.33 2.05 -52.19
N PRO A 3 11.38 3.22 -51.51
CA PRO A 3 12.63 3.92 -51.27
C PRO A 3 13.40 3.22 -50.11
N PRO A 4 14.73 3.33 -50.05
CA PRO A 4 15.53 2.61 -49.09
C PRO A 4 15.45 3.25 -47.70
N VAL A 5 15.33 2.43 -46.68
CA VAL A 5 15.40 2.80 -45.25
C VAL A 5 16.85 3.24 -44.97
N SER A 6 16.99 4.45 -44.45
CA SER A 6 18.29 5.03 -44.09
C SER A 6 18.99 4.27 -42.96
N SER A 7 20.27 4.04 -43.13
CA SER A 7 21.15 3.24 -42.27
C SER A 7 21.47 3.87 -40.89
N GLU A 8 20.97 5.06 -40.58
CA GLU A 8 21.31 5.78 -39.35
C GLU A 8 20.56 5.30 -38.09
N THR A 9 19.35 4.71 -38.24
CA THR A 9 18.56 4.23 -37.12
C THR A 9 19.04 2.90 -36.53
N LYS A 10 19.84 2.13 -37.31
CA LYS A 10 20.42 0.88 -36.80
C LYS A 10 21.70 1.10 -35.99
N GLN A 11 22.43 2.18 -36.27
CA GLN A 11 23.70 2.48 -35.60
C GLN A 11 23.48 3.02 -34.18
N THR A 12 22.46 3.84 -33.99
CA THR A 12 22.12 4.39 -32.67
C THR A 12 21.63 3.35 -31.67
N ASN A 13 20.91 2.32 -32.12
CA ASN A 13 20.49 1.22 -31.26
C ASN A 13 21.66 0.29 -30.89
N TYR A 14 22.58 0.07 -31.80
CA TYR A 14 23.76 -0.79 -31.55
C TYR A 14 24.72 -0.14 -30.55
N ASP A 15 24.90 1.16 -30.60
CA ASP A 15 25.76 1.91 -29.69
C ASP A 15 25.13 2.04 -28.29
N MET A 16 23.81 2.12 -28.20
CA MET A 16 23.10 2.11 -26.92
C MET A 16 23.21 0.73 -26.21
N TYR A 17 23.10 -0.37 -26.95
CA TYR A 17 23.30 -1.72 -26.39
C TYR A 17 24.77 -1.98 -26.03
N ARG A 18 25.70 -1.48 -26.82
CA ARG A 18 27.14 -1.54 -26.49
C ARG A 18 27.49 -0.74 -25.25
N THR A 19 26.92 0.43 -25.10
CA THR A 19 27.14 1.28 -23.91
C THR A 19 26.50 0.65 -22.67
N LEU A 20 25.32 0.04 -22.80
CA LEU A 20 24.66 -0.66 -21.70
C LEU A 20 25.46 -1.91 -21.28
N ILE A 21 25.89 -2.70 -22.24
CA ILE A 21 26.69 -3.93 -22.00
C ILE A 21 28.08 -3.57 -21.45
N THR A 22 28.73 -2.52 -21.94
CA THR A 22 30.01 -2.06 -21.40
C THR A 22 29.88 -1.45 -20.02
N THR A 23 28.77 -0.77 -19.73
CA THR A 23 28.49 -0.25 -18.38
C THR A 23 28.21 -1.39 -17.40
N ILE A 24 27.46 -2.42 -17.82
CA ILE A 24 27.20 -3.61 -17.00
C ILE A 24 28.48 -4.44 -16.81
N LEU A 25 29.32 -4.58 -17.82
CA LEU A 25 30.61 -5.24 -17.72
C LEU A 25 31.62 -4.41 -16.91
N ALA A 26 31.58 -3.08 -16.98
CA ALA A 26 32.41 -2.21 -16.15
C ALA A 26 31.97 -2.22 -14.68
N LEU A 27 30.65 -2.34 -14.38
CA LEU A 27 30.18 -2.58 -13.03
C LEU A 27 30.54 -3.98 -12.52
N ALA A 28 30.56 -4.99 -13.39
CA ALA A 28 31.00 -6.34 -13.03
C ALA A 28 32.53 -6.44 -12.82
N ALA A 29 33.32 -5.57 -13.50
CA ALA A 29 34.77 -5.51 -13.33
C ALA A 29 35.22 -4.74 -12.07
N LEU A 30 34.30 -4.01 -11.42
CA LEU A 30 34.56 -3.34 -10.13
C LEU A 30 34.38 -4.25 -8.91
N THR A 31 34.06 -5.52 -9.10
CA THR A 31 34.28 -6.52 -8.06
C THR A 31 35.76 -6.89 -8.01
N ALA A 32 36.55 -6.05 -7.36
CA ALA A 32 37.93 -6.38 -7.02
C ALA A 32 37.90 -7.73 -6.28
N ASN A 33 38.47 -8.75 -6.86
CA ASN A 33 38.64 -10.07 -6.28
C ASN A 33 39.50 -9.98 -5.02
N GLY A 34 38.86 -9.70 -3.89
CA GLY A 34 39.51 -9.89 -2.62
C GLY A 34 39.70 -11.39 -2.38
N GLN A 35 40.83 -11.81 -1.90
CA GLN A 35 41.13 -13.21 -1.56
C GLN A 35 40.13 -13.67 -0.49
N LYS A 36 39.34 -14.72 -0.80
CA LYS A 36 38.47 -15.37 0.18
C LYS A 36 39.33 -16.07 1.22
N THR A 37 39.29 -15.61 2.45
CA THR A 37 40.10 -16.09 3.58
C THR A 37 39.20 -16.74 4.62
N VAL A 38 39.62 -17.86 5.14
CA VAL A 38 38.97 -18.59 6.23
C VAL A 38 39.88 -18.58 7.45
N ILE A 39 39.40 -18.05 8.58
CA ILE A 39 40.07 -18.14 9.86
C ILE A 39 39.23 -18.95 10.82
N GLU A 40 39.76 -20.01 11.35
CA GLU A 40 39.12 -20.85 12.34
C GLU A 40 40.03 -21.03 13.56
N GLY A 41 39.44 -21.43 14.68
CA GLY A 41 40.23 -21.65 15.89
C GLY A 41 39.39 -21.92 17.12
N THR A 42 40.01 -21.89 18.27
CA THR A 42 39.34 -22.09 19.57
C THR A 42 39.60 -20.91 20.49
N VAL A 43 38.59 -20.59 21.31
CA VAL A 43 38.71 -19.65 22.43
C VAL A 43 38.60 -20.42 23.74
N LEU A 44 39.68 -20.43 24.52
CA LEU A 44 39.75 -21.12 25.80
C LEU A 44 40.21 -20.14 26.91
N ASP A 45 39.86 -20.40 28.14
CA ASP A 45 40.40 -19.67 29.29
C ASP A 45 41.84 -20.06 29.60
N ALA A 46 42.41 -19.49 30.63
CA ALA A 46 43.79 -19.77 31.08
C ALA A 46 43.94 -21.22 31.59
N GLN A 47 42.85 -21.88 31.99
CA GLN A 47 42.76 -23.27 32.49
C GLN A 47 42.43 -24.26 31.37
N GLY A 48 42.23 -23.81 30.15
CA GLY A 48 41.89 -24.66 29.00
C GLY A 48 40.40 -25.01 28.86
N LYS A 49 39.53 -24.37 29.62
CA LYS A 49 38.05 -24.54 29.53
C LYS A 49 37.48 -23.69 28.43
N THR A 50 36.44 -24.17 27.78
CA THR A 50 35.72 -23.44 26.72
C THR A 50 35.03 -22.21 27.26
N VAL A 51 35.06 -21.12 26.52
CA VAL A 51 34.46 -19.83 26.87
C VAL A 51 33.56 -19.36 25.76
N GLU A 52 32.36 -18.90 26.09
CA GLU A 52 31.49 -18.22 25.16
C GLU A 52 32.12 -16.85 24.77
N ALA A 53 32.50 -16.74 23.52
CA ALA A 53 33.12 -15.56 22.97
C ALA A 53 32.61 -15.30 21.55
N TYR A 54 32.67 -14.05 21.13
CA TYR A 54 32.51 -13.69 19.73
C TYR A 54 33.86 -13.24 19.18
N VAL A 55 34.16 -13.70 17.98
CA VAL A 55 35.41 -13.39 17.29
C VAL A 55 35.12 -12.53 16.08
N THR A 56 35.78 -11.40 15.97
CA THR A 56 35.62 -10.46 14.85
C THR A 56 36.92 -10.36 14.06
N VAL A 57 36.83 -10.05 12.77
CA VAL A 57 37.96 -9.79 11.91
C VAL A 57 37.82 -8.44 11.23
N ALA A 58 38.89 -7.63 11.22
CA ALA A 58 38.97 -6.33 10.56
C ALA A 58 40.31 -6.17 9.83
N PRO A 59 40.46 -5.31 8.80
CA PRO A 59 41.76 -4.97 8.25
C PRO A 59 42.62 -4.30 9.32
N LYS A 60 43.91 -4.55 9.29
CA LYS A 60 44.85 -3.97 10.26
C LYS A 60 44.74 -2.45 10.26
N GLY A 61 44.53 -1.85 11.43
CA GLY A 61 44.46 -0.39 11.61
C GLY A 61 43.12 0.25 11.27
N THR A 62 42.08 -0.53 10.94
CA THR A 62 40.72 -0.03 10.67
C THR A 62 39.74 -0.63 11.68
N GLY A 63 38.66 0.11 11.97
CA GLY A 63 37.54 -0.40 12.80
C GLY A 63 36.47 -1.15 12.02
N ASN A 64 36.62 -1.36 10.70
CA ASN A 64 35.65 -1.98 9.84
C ASN A 64 35.67 -3.51 9.98
N ILE A 65 34.66 -4.10 10.63
CA ILE A 65 34.53 -5.54 10.80
C ILE A 65 34.14 -6.18 9.46
N LEU A 66 35.00 -7.09 8.98
CA LEU A 66 34.82 -7.88 7.76
C LEU A 66 33.99 -9.15 7.99
N GLY A 67 34.01 -9.69 9.22
CA GLY A 67 33.28 -10.88 9.60
C GLY A 67 33.27 -11.07 11.11
N PHE A 68 32.32 -11.85 11.61
CA PHE A 68 32.25 -12.25 13.01
C PHE A 68 31.71 -13.69 13.11
N ALA A 69 32.05 -14.37 14.20
CA ALA A 69 31.53 -15.69 14.55
C ALA A 69 31.42 -15.80 16.05
N ASP A 70 30.39 -16.49 16.53
CA ASP A 70 30.29 -16.93 17.91
C ASP A 70 31.02 -18.26 18.08
N THR A 71 31.55 -18.51 19.28
CA THR A 71 32.09 -19.82 19.62
C THR A 71 30.96 -20.82 19.86
N ASP A 72 31.14 -22.06 19.38
CA ASP A 72 30.23 -23.17 19.68
C ASP A 72 30.43 -23.66 21.15
N SER A 73 29.69 -24.66 21.57
CA SER A 73 29.77 -25.25 22.92
C SER A 73 31.15 -25.88 23.23
N LYS A 74 31.99 -26.09 22.21
CA LYS A 74 33.38 -26.57 22.35
C LYS A 74 34.41 -25.45 22.22
N GLY A 75 33.95 -24.20 22.17
CA GLY A 75 34.78 -23.02 22.00
C GLY A 75 35.34 -22.81 20.59
N HIS A 76 34.91 -23.58 19.59
CA HIS A 76 35.37 -23.40 18.20
C HIS A 76 34.64 -22.26 17.50
N TYR A 77 35.35 -21.54 16.64
CA TYR A 77 34.80 -20.52 15.77
C TYR A 77 35.34 -20.65 14.34
N LYS A 78 34.60 -20.18 13.35
CA LYS A 78 34.99 -20.11 11.96
C LYS A 78 34.52 -18.80 11.33
N LEU A 79 35.46 -18.05 10.75
CA LEU A 79 35.26 -16.78 10.07
C LEU A 79 35.61 -16.92 8.59
N GLU A 80 34.67 -16.48 7.73
CA GLU A 80 34.93 -16.38 6.28
C GLU A 80 34.77 -14.91 5.87
N PHE A 81 35.73 -14.36 5.18
CA PHE A 81 35.73 -12.96 4.72
C PHE A 81 36.59 -12.77 3.47
N THR A 82 36.46 -11.61 2.87
CA THR A 82 37.22 -11.22 1.68
C THR A 82 37.78 -9.82 1.88
N THR A 83 39.10 -9.65 1.73
CA THR A 83 39.77 -8.34 1.83
C THR A 83 41.03 -8.31 1.00
N GLN A 84 41.43 -7.11 0.60
CA GLN A 84 42.71 -6.86 -0.10
C GLN A 84 43.84 -6.51 0.88
N ALA A 85 43.58 -6.39 2.15
CA ALA A 85 44.61 -6.06 3.13
C ALA A 85 45.58 -7.24 3.32
N ASP A 86 46.88 -7.01 3.37
CA ASP A 86 47.92 -8.03 3.60
C ASP A 86 47.81 -8.69 4.95
N SER A 87 47.23 -8.00 5.94
CA SER A 87 47.05 -8.51 7.31
C SER A 87 45.72 -8.05 7.88
N VAL A 88 45.16 -8.89 8.75
CA VAL A 88 43.90 -8.67 9.44
C VAL A 88 44.06 -8.76 10.94
N THR A 89 43.27 -7.99 11.64
CA THR A 89 43.18 -8.01 13.09
C THR A 89 42.00 -8.95 13.48
N VAL A 90 42.28 -10.03 14.19
CA VAL A 90 41.29 -10.94 14.75
C VAL A 90 41.17 -10.64 16.24
N THR A 91 39.93 -10.39 16.68
CA THR A 91 39.66 -10.00 18.08
C THR A 91 38.64 -10.97 18.68
N ALA A 92 39.02 -11.64 19.75
CA ALA A 92 38.12 -12.42 20.59
C ALA A 92 37.66 -11.54 21.76
N SER A 93 36.31 -11.50 21.95
CA SER A 93 35.66 -10.68 22.96
C SER A 93 34.48 -11.45 23.59
N GLY A 94 34.06 -11.08 24.80
CA GLY A 94 32.94 -11.68 25.51
C GLY A 94 32.58 -10.93 26.79
N LEU A 95 31.44 -11.26 27.37
CA LEU A 95 30.91 -10.59 28.58
C LEU A 95 31.85 -10.78 29.81
N ALA A 96 32.43 -11.95 29.92
CA ALA A 96 33.26 -12.32 31.06
C ALA A 96 34.77 -12.36 30.78
N ILE A 97 35.20 -11.94 29.58
CA ILE A 97 36.58 -12.01 29.11
C ILE A 97 37.11 -10.68 28.62
N GLY A 98 38.38 -10.47 28.79
CA GLY A 98 39.08 -9.31 28.21
C GLY A 98 39.29 -9.50 26.71
N ASN A 99 39.17 -8.40 25.94
CA ASN A 99 39.44 -8.42 24.50
C ASN A 99 40.85 -8.90 24.25
N GLN A 100 41.00 -9.94 23.43
CA GLN A 100 42.31 -10.39 22.93
C GLN A 100 42.40 -10.16 21.43
N VAL A 101 43.46 -9.54 21.03
CA VAL A 101 43.68 -9.11 19.64
C VAL A 101 44.92 -9.83 19.08
N LYS A 102 44.80 -10.42 17.91
CA LYS A 102 45.87 -10.99 17.13
C LYS A 102 45.88 -10.40 15.73
N ILE A 103 47.04 -9.94 15.28
CA ILE A 103 47.25 -9.50 13.91
C ILE A 103 47.89 -10.66 13.15
N VAL A 104 47.21 -11.10 12.09
CA VAL A 104 47.65 -12.24 11.29
C VAL A 104 47.64 -11.91 9.80
N ALA A 105 48.46 -12.60 9.02
CA ALA A 105 48.47 -12.44 7.56
C ALA A 105 47.08 -12.84 6.97
N ASN A 106 46.69 -12.17 5.93
CA ASN A 106 45.42 -12.44 5.19
C ASN A 106 45.53 -13.75 4.37
N ARG A 107 45.54 -14.86 5.08
CA ARG A 107 45.53 -16.21 4.49
C ARG A 107 44.69 -17.15 5.39
N SER A 108 44.14 -18.18 4.82
CA SER A 108 43.39 -19.20 5.57
C SER A 108 44.32 -19.89 6.57
N GLN A 109 43.99 -19.81 7.86
CA GLN A 109 44.80 -20.28 8.92
C GLN A 109 44.00 -20.48 10.22
N ARG A 110 44.58 -21.22 11.15
CA ARG A 110 44.04 -21.42 12.49
C ARG A 110 44.59 -20.35 13.45
N VAL A 111 43.70 -19.73 14.23
CA VAL A 111 44.06 -18.69 15.22
C VAL A 111 43.36 -19.00 16.54
N ASP A 112 44.03 -19.62 17.46
CA ASP A 112 43.46 -19.95 18.79
C ASP A 112 43.70 -18.80 19.77
N PHE A 113 42.74 -18.57 20.68
CA PHE A 113 42.82 -17.56 21.73
C PHE A 113 42.84 -18.22 23.10
N ARG A 114 43.70 -17.70 23.97
CA ARG A 114 43.63 -17.97 25.40
C ARG A 114 43.30 -16.70 26.13
N VAL A 115 42.03 -16.61 26.62
CA VAL A 115 41.52 -15.39 27.24
C VAL A 115 41.59 -15.50 28.77
N ARG A 116 41.73 -14.36 29.44
CA ARG A 116 41.68 -14.29 30.90
C ARG A 116 40.32 -13.76 31.34
N GLU A 117 39.75 -14.31 32.39
CA GLU A 117 38.58 -13.73 33.02
C GLU A 117 38.86 -12.32 33.49
N LYS A 118 37.99 -11.39 33.15
CA LYS A 118 38.08 -10.02 33.60
C LYS A 118 37.08 -9.82 34.72
N THR A 119 37.55 -9.74 35.94
CA THR A 119 36.77 -9.20 37.05
C THR A 119 36.60 -7.70 36.78
N VAL A 120 35.44 -7.34 36.27
CA VAL A 120 35.11 -5.94 35.93
C VAL A 120 34.60 -5.28 37.19
N GLN A 121 35.44 -4.45 37.85
CA GLN A 121 34.87 -3.28 38.51
C GLN A 121 34.22 -2.39 37.43
N LEU A 122 32.91 -2.30 37.49
CA LEU A 122 32.11 -1.50 36.56
C LEU A 122 32.47 -0.03 36.66
N LYS A 123 33.48 0.39 35.90
CA LYS A 123 33.52 1.76 35.38
C LYS A 123 32.52 1.77 34.22
N GLU A 124 31.66 2.73 34.23
CA GLU A 124 30.65 2.99 33.20
C GLU A 124 31.22 2.79 31.79
N VAL A 125 31.03 1.59 31.23
CA VAL A 125 31.40 1.30 29.85
C VAL A 125 30.20 1.64 29.02
N SER A 126 30.23 2.75 28.32
CA SER A 126 29.31 3.03 27.26
C SER A 126 29.51 2.02 26.13
N VAL A 127 28.96 0.83 26.29
CA VAL A 127 28.82 -0.14 25.20
C VAL A 127 27.84 0.46 24.24
N ARG A 128 28.29 0.97 23.08
CA ARG A 128 27.41 1.30 21.98
C ARG A 128 26.81 -0.01 21.48
N ALA A 129 25.62 -0.34 22.00
CA ALA A 129 24.89 -1.50 21.56
C ALA A 129 24.68 -1.38 20.03
N GLN A 130 24.91 -2.44 19.29
CA GLN A 130 24.62 -2.48 17.85
C GLN A 130 23.17 -2.09 17.64
N LYS A 131 22.93 -1.10 16.79
CA LYS A 131 21.57 -0.58 16.49
C LYS A 131 20.67 -1.64 15.90
N ILE A 132 21.24 -2.56 15.12
CA ILE A 132 20.58 -3.70 14.49
C ILE A 132 21.38 -4.95 14.84
N ARG A 133 20.70 -5.97 15.38
CA ARG A 133 21.26 -7.29 15.65
C ARG A 133 20.52 -8.33 14.85
N GLN A 134 21.21 -9.19 14.16
CA GLN A 134 20.63 -10.31 13.43
C GLN A 134 20.85 -11.61 14.20
N ASN A 135 19.76 -12.38 14.32
CA ASN A 135 19.80 -13.74 14.86
C ASN A 135 18.97 -14.64 13.94
N GLY A 136 19.63 -15.46 13.13
CA GLY A 136 18.97 -16.21 12.06
C GLY A 136 18.21 -15.26 11.12
N ASP A 137 16.92 -15.53 10.91
CA ASP A 137 16.00 -14.74 10.08
C ASP A 137 15.34 -13.58 10.85
N THR A 138 15.79 -13.28 12.05
CA THR A 138 15.27 -12.20 12.89
C THR A 138 16.25 -11.04 12.96
N LEU A 139 15.80 -9.85 12.53
CA LEU A 139 16.52 -8.59 12.72
C LEU A 139 15.90 -7.84 13.90
N ASN A 140 16.71 -7.51 14.88
CA ASN A 140 16.31 -6.78 16.07
C ASN A 140 16.81 -5.36 16.00
N TYR A 141 15.90 -4.39 15.85
CA TYR A 141 16.20 -2.97 15.88
C TYR A 141 15.96 -2.44 17.29
N LEU A 142 17.00 -1.90 17.92
CA LEU A 142 16.87 -1.25 19.21
C LEU A 142 16.16 0.10 19.03
N VAL A 143 14.97 0.25 19.58
CA VAL A 143 14.13 1.45 19.44
C VAL A 143 14.87 2.70 19.92
N GLY A 144 15.55 2.64 21.06
CA GLY A 144 16.31 3.76 21.61
C GLY A 144 17.44 4.30 20.71
N ALA A 145 17.94 3.47 19.77
CA ALA A 145 18.97 3.89 18.83
C ALA A 145 18.44 4.77 17.68
N TYR A 146 17.12 4.70 17.42
CA TYR A 146 16.44 5.43 16.35
C TYR A 146 15.47 6.49 16.87
N GLN A 147 15.15 6.42 18.16
CA GLN A 147 14.20 7.33 18.82
C GLN A 147 14.79 8.74 18.93
N GLN A 148 13.99 9.74 18.57
CA GLN A 148 14.27 11.16 18.81
C GLN A 148 13.38 11.68 19.94
N GLN A 149 13.76 12.81 20.54
CA GLN A 149 13.03 13.39 21.67
C GLN A 149 11.58 13.75 21.32
N GLY A 150 11.32 14.17 20.07
CA GLY A 150 10.00 14.55 19.57
C GLY A 150 9.07 13.35 19.32
N ASP A 151 9.60 12.11 19.30
CA ASP A 151 8.80 10.94 18.98
C ASP A 151 7.78 10.63 20.06
N ARG A 152 6.57 10.40 19.60
CA ARG A 152 5.45 10.05 20.47
C ARG A 152 5.14 8.55 20.38
N VAL A 153 4.93 8.08 19.15
CA VAL A 153 4.45 6.72 18.86
C VAL A 153 5.50 5.92 18.12
N ILE A 154 5.38 4.60 18.16
CA ILE A 154 6.33 3.72 17.51
C ILE A 154 6.42 3.95 15.99
N GLY A 155 5.34 4.38 15.35
CA GLY A 155 5.32 4.74 13.94
C GLY A 155 6.30 5.85 13.57
N ASP A 156 6.55 6.81 14.47
CA ASP A 156 7.54 7.89 14.26
C ASP A 156 8.97 7.33 14.17
N VAL A 157 9.25 6.31 14.98
CA VAL A 157 10.56 5.66 15.03
C VAL A 157 10.77 4.72 13.84
N LEU A 158 9.73 3.95 13.47
CA LEU A 158 9.77 3.01 12.33
C LEU A 158 10.17 3.69 11.01
N LYS A 159 9.70 4.92 10.76
CA LYS A 159 10.04 5.70 9.56
C LYS A 159 11.54 5.98 9.41
N ARG A 160 12.31 5.85 10.47
CA ARG A 160 13.76 6.11 10.46
C ARG A 160 14.61 4.84 10.50
N MET A 161 13.98 3.68 10.66
CA MET A 161 14.70 2.41 10.67
C MET A 161 15.07 2.00 9.24
N PRO A 162 16.35 1.73 8.94
CA PRO A 162 16.77 1.31 7.61
C PRO A 162 16.03 0.07 7.13
N GLY A 163 15.64 0.04 5.87
CA GLY A 163 14.89 -1.06 5.26
C GLY A 163 13.39 -1.04 5.57
N ILE A 164 12.92 -0.25 6.53
CA ILE A 164 11.50 -0.12 6.87
C ILE A 164 10.92 1.13 6.19
N GLU A 165 9.82 0.95 5.49
CA GLU A 165 8.99 2.00 4.94
C GLU A 165 7.66 2.06 5.68
N VAL A 166 7.20 3.26 6.00
CA VAL A 166 5.85 3.48 6.52
C VAL A 166 5.15 4.47 5.60
N ALA A 167 4.16 4.00 4.86
CA ALA A 167 3.36 4.84 3.96
C ALA A 167 2.38 5.75 4.73
N ASP A 168 1.85 6.79 4.08
CA ASP A 168 0.92 7.73 4.70
C ASP A 168 -0.39 7.08 5.17
N ASN A 169 -0.79 5.97 4.55
CA ASN A 169 -1.94 5.15 4.99
C ASN A 169 -1.60 4.15 6.12
N GLY A 170 -0.39 4.22 6.69
CA GLY A 170 0.08 3.33 7.74
C GLY A 170 0.64 1.99 7.24
N GLY A 171 0.61 1.71 5.93
CA GLY A 171 1.17 0.49 5.36
C GLY A 171 2.68 0.39 5.59
N ILE A 172 3.16 -0.78 6.03
CA ILE A 172 4.57 -1.02 6.30
C ILE A 172 5.13 -1.97 5.26
N LYS A 173 6.27 -1.59 4.69
CA LYS A 173 7.09 -2.46 3.87
C LYS A 173 8.45 -2.65 4.52
N TYR A 174 9.04 -3.79 4.28
CA TYR A 174 10.42 -4.07 4.61
C TYR A 174 11.17 -4.48 3.35
N ASN A 175 12.23 -3.75 3.02
CA ASN A 175 13.02 -3.95 1.80
C ASN A 175 12.13 -4.06 0.54
N GLY A 176 11.18 -3.12 0.38
CA GLY A 176 10.22 -3.05 -0.73
C GLY A 176 9.05 -4.04 -0.65
N LYS A 177 9.05 -5.00 0.29
CA LYS A 177 8.00 -6.01 0.44
C LYS A 177 7.03 -5.65 1.57
N SER A 178 5.73 -5.67 1.29
CA SER A 178 4.70 -5.45 2.32
C SER A 178 4.72 -6.55 3.37
N ILE A 179 4.63 -6.17 4.63
CA ILE A 179 4.56 -7.15 5.73
C ILE A 179 3.25 -7.93 5.70
N LYS A 180 3.31 -9.20 6.07
CA LYS A 180 2.17 -10.13 6.11
C LYS A 180 1.63 -10.38 7.52
N LYS A 181 2.37 -9.97 8.55
CA LYS A 181 1.97 -10.07 9.95
C LYS A 181 2.55 -8.94 10.78
N PHE A 182 1.78 -8.50 11.77
CA PHE A 182 2.19 -7.52 12.75
C PHE A 182 1.78 -7.98 14.15
N TYR A 183 2.76 -8.19 15.01
CA TYR A 183 2.57 -8.70 16.35
C TYR A 183 2.93 -7.66 17.41
N VAL A 184 2.27 -7.76 18.56
CA VAL A 184 2.70 -7.14 19.81
C VAL A 184 2.89 -8.27 20.81
N GLU A 185 4.10 -8.45 21.32
CA GLU A 185 4.47 -9.58 22.20
C GLU A 185 4.01 -10.94 21.61
N GLU A 186 4.30 -11.17 20.31
CA GLU A 186 4.02 -12.41 19.56
C GLU A 186 2.53 -12.70 19.33
N MET A 187 1.63 -11.77 19.60
CA MET A 187 0.19 -11.93 19.38
C MET A 187 -0.35 -10.96 18.32
N ASP A 188 -1.18 -11.46 17.39
CA ASP A 188 -1.79 -10.71 16.30
C ASP A 188 -3.18 -10.16 16.74
N LEU A 189 -3.16 -9.14 17.63
CA LEU A 189 -4.38 -8.49 18.14
C LEU A 189 -5.19 -7.82 17.02
N LEU A 190 -4.51 -7.15 16.09
CA LEU A 190 -5.11 -6.15 15.19
C LEU A 190 -5.43 -6.69 13.80
N GLN A 191 -4.93 -7.88 13.44
CA GLN A 191 -5.27 -8.60 12.21
C GLN A 191 -5.17 -7.77 10.92
N GLY A 192 -4.03 -7.10 10.74
CA GLY A 192 -3.78 -6.26 9.58
C GLY A 192 -4.12 -4.78 9.77
N ARG A 193 -4.89 -4.40 10.78
CA ARG A 193 -5.15 -2.99 11.14
C ARG A 193 -4.05 -2.44 12.06
N TYR A 194 -2.80 -2.71 11.74
CA TYR A 194 -1.67 -2.33 12.59
C TYR A 194 -1.39 -0.82 12.65
N GLY A 195 -2.05 0.00 11.82
CA GLY A 195 -2.11 1.45 11.98
C GLY A 195 -2.56 1.85 13.39
N LEU A 196 -3.49 1.08 13.98
CA LEU A 196 -3.90 1.27 15.38
C LEU A 196 -2.72 1.16 16.35
N ALA A 197 -1.83 0.18 16.17
CA ALA A 197 -0.66 0.04 17.03
C ALA A 197 0.40 1.11 16.75
N THR A 198 0.74 1.32 15.48
CA THR A 198 1.82 2.24 15.10
C THR A 198 1.54 3.69 15.48
N ASN A 199 0.26 4.10 15.48
CA ASN A 199 -0.16 5.46 15.81
C ASN A 199 -0.49 5.68 17.28
N ASN A 200 -0.58 4.61 18.11
CA ASN A 200 -1.07 4.73 19.49
C ASN A 200 -0.16 4.12 20.55
N ILE A 201 0.70 3.12 20.21
CA ILE A 201 1.69 2.60 21.16
C ILE A 201 2.83 3.62 21.29
N ASN A 202 3.09 4.04 22.55
CA ASN A 202 4.16 5.01 22.79
C ASN A 202 5.52 4.42 22.39
N ALA A 203 6.35 5.20 21.72
CA ALA A 203 7.72 4.80 21.37
C ALA A 203 8.55 4.45 22.62
N SER A 204 8.30 5.12 23.74
CA SER A 204 8.95 4.89 25.03
C SER A 204 8.66 3.51 25.63
N ASP A 205 7.58 2.86 25.25
CA ASP A 205 7.10 1.60 25.82
C ASP A 205 7.62 0.38 25.03
N VAL A 206 8.21 0.62 23.84
CA VAL A 206 8.80 -0.41 22.98
C VAL A 206 10.31 -0.47 23.20
N ALA A 207 10.81 -1.69 23.47
CA ALA A 207 12.25 -1.95 23.62
C ALA A 207 12.92 -2.24 22.27
N THR A 208 12.29 -3.13 21.47
CA THR A 208 12.85 -3.64 20.23
C THR A 208 11.76 -3.84 19.17
N VAL A 209 12.07 -3.50 17.95
CA VAL A 209 11.28 -3.91 16.77
C VAL A 209 12.00 -5.08 16.13
N GLN A 210 11.32 -6.22 16.08
CA GLN A 210 11.82 -7.41 15.42
C GLN A 210 11.23 -7.50 14.02
N VAL A 211 12.07 -7.60 13.01
CA VAL A 211 11.69 -7.97 11.66
C VAL A 211 11.97 -9.46 11.50
N LEU A 212 10.91 -10.22 11.33
CA LEU A 212 10.94 -11.67 11.14
C LEU A 212 10.88 -11.92 9.63
N GLU A 213 12.00 -12.31 9.06
CA GLU A 213 12.09 -12.69 7.66
C GLU A 213 11.77 -14.16 7.49
N ASN A 214 11.33 -14.56 6.31
CA ASN A 214 10.93 -15.94 6.01
C ASN A 214 9.92 -16.48 7.06
N HIS A 215 9.02 -15.60 7.49
CA HIS A 215 8.15 -15.86 8.62
C HIS A 215 7.04 -16.85 8.30
N GLN A 216 7.10 -18.05 8.87
CA GLN A 216 6.04 -19.05 8.81
C GLN A 216 5.15 -18.95 10.05
N PRO A 217 3.91 -18.37 9.94
CA PRO A 217 3.03 -18.20 11.10
C PRO A 217 2.40 -19.50 11.60
N VAL A 218 2.34 -20.55 10.79
CA VAL A 218 1.76 -21.84 11.13
C VAL A 218 2.82 -22.76 11.73
N LYS A 219 2.73 -23.05 13.02
CA LYS A 219 3.76 -23.80 13.79
C LYS A 219 4.12 -25.13 13.17
N MET A 220 3.12 -25.87 12.68
CA MET A 220 3.35 -27.19 12.10
C MET A 220 4.08 -27.16 10.75
N LEU A 221 4.13 -26.01 10.08
CA LEU A 221 4.82 -25.80 8.80
C LEU A 221 6.24 -25.22 8.99
N GLN A 222 6.57 -24.74 10.20
CA GLN A 222 7.88 -24.19 10.51
C GLN A 222 8.98 -25.25 10.29
N GLY A 223 10.03 -24.86 9.55
CA GLY A 223 11.11 -25.76 9.15
C GLY A 223 10.73 -26.81 8.07
N LYS A 224 9.47 -26.85 7.64
CA LYS A 224 8.98 -27.76 6.60
C LYS A 224 8.60 -27.05 5.31
N GLU A 225 8.14 -25.83 5.41
CA GLU A 225 7.69 -25.02 4.30
C GLU A 225 8.38 -23.65 4.36
N LEU A 226 9.21 -23.39 3.37
CA LEU A 226 9.88 -22.10 3.25
C LEU A 226 8.88 -21.05 2.78
N THR A 227 8.96 -19.87 3.36
CA THR A 227 8.21 -18.70 2.95
C THR A 227 9.15 -17.51 2.87
N ASP A 228 8.90 -16.59 1.99
CA ASP A 228 9.60 -15.32 1.90
C ASP A 228 8.82 -14.16 2.57
N ASP A 229 7.78 -14.49 3.34
CA ASP A 229 6.95 -13.54 4.03
C ASP A 229 7.70 -12.83 5.15
N VAL A 230 7.36 -11.57 5.37
CA VAL A 230 7.96 -10.73 6.41
C VAL A 230 6.91 -10.38 7.46
N ALA A 231 7.30 -10.46 8.73
CA ALA A 231 6.47 -9.98 9.84
C ALA A 231 7.23 -8.98 10.70
N ILE A 232 6.49 -8.13 11.39
CA ILE A 232 7.02 -7.26 12.45
C ILE A 232 6.47 -7.71 13.79
N ASN A 233 7.32 -7.74 14.81
CA ASN A 233 6.93 -7.96 16.19
C ASN A 233 7.48 -6.85 17.09
N LEU A 234 6.60 -6.19 17.82
CA LEU A 234 6.98 -5.21 18.83
C LEU A 234 7.22 -5.90 20.16
N LYS A 235 8.44 -5.84 20.66
CA LYS A 235 8.80 -6.24 22.02
C LYS A 235 8.71 -5.04 22.94
N LEU A 236 7.80 -5.11 23.89
CA LEU A 236 7.56 -4.04 24.86
C LEU A 236 8.63 -4.10 25.97
N LYS A 237 8.85 -2.97 26.63
CA LYS A 237 9.62 -2.94 27.88
C LYS A 237 8.83 -3.64 28.99
N ASP A 238 9.53 -4.22 29.94
CA ASP A 238 8.87 -4.98 31.03
C ASP A 238 7.92 -4.12 31.85
N SER A 239 8.20 -2.83 31.98
CA SER A 239 7.30 -1.87 32.64
C SER A 239 5.97 -1.62 31.92
N ALA A 240 5.88 -1.95 30.62
CA ALA A 240 4.68 -1.80 29.81
C ALA A 240 3.88 -3.10 29.68
N LYS A 241 4.43 -4.24 30.11
CA LYS A 241 3.76 -5.53 30.02
C LYS A 241 2.83 -5.77 31.20
N GLY A 242 1.59 -6.21 30.92
CA GLY A 242 0.61 -6.53 31.97
C GLY A 242 0.07 -5.33 32.73
N THR A 243 0.34 -4.12 32.28
CA THR A 243 -0.16 -2.87 32.86
C THR A 243 -1.24 -2.28 31.96
N VAL A 244 -2.23 -1.62 32.58
CA VAL A 244 -3.23 -0.83 31.83
C VAL A 244 -2.61 0.54 31.55
N ALA A 245 -2.55 0.92 30.28
CA ALA A 245 -2.15 2.25 29.88
C ALA A 245 -3.36 2.99 29.28
N VAL A 246 -3.64 4.19 29.76
CA VAL A 246 -4.69 5.04 29.21
C VAL A 246 -4.08 6.36 28.78
N ASN A 247 -4.16 6.66 27.50
CA ASN A 247 -3.77 7.94 26.92
C ASN A 247 -5.02 8.72 26.57
N THR A 248 -5.14 9.95 27.03
CA THR A 248 -6.24 10.84 26.70
C THR A 248 -5.68 12.13 26.11
N MET A 249 -6.27 12.60 25.00
CA MET A 249 -5.94 13.87 24.40
C MET A 249 -7.22 14.67 24.18
N LEU A 250 -7.19 15.94 24.54
CA LEU A 250 -8.23 16.92 24.24
C LEU A 250 -7.58 18.13 23.58
N GLY A 251 -8.25 18.69 22.59
CA GLY A 251 -7.75 19.89 21.92
C GLY A 251 -8.87 20.77 21.42
N GLY A 252 -8.54 22.05 21.35
CA GLY A 252 -9.39 23.08 20.79
C GLY A 252 -8.60 24.06 19.95
N GLY A 253 -9.28 24.71 19.02
CA GLY A 253 -8.62 25.65 18.12
C GLY A 253 -9.58 26.52 17.34
N ILE A 254 -9.00 27.40 16.56
CA ILE A 254 -9.71 28.30 15.66
C ILE A 254 -9.06 28.31 14.28
N GLN A 255 -9.82 28.62 13.27
CA GLN A 255 -9.30 28.87 11.92
C GLN A 255 -9.67 30.29 11.46
N TRP A 256 -8.77 30.89 10.64
CA TRP A 256 -8.98 32.25 10.15
C TRP A 256 -9.70 32.22 8.80
N ALA A 257 -11.00 32.46 8.83
CA ALA A 257 -11.84 32.51 7.64
C ALA A 257 -12.03 33.97 7.17
N GLY A 258 -10.95 34.67 6.82
CA GLY A 258 -11.05 36.04 6.28
C GLY A 258 -11.38 37.16 7.28
N GLY A 259 -11.17 36.95 8.57
CA GLY A 259 -11.40 37.91 9.64
C GLY A 259 -11.64 37.23 11.02
N TRP A 260 -11.52 37.95 12.12
CA TRP A 260 -11.81 37.42 13.46
C TRP A 260 -13.32 37.20 13.64
N HIS A 261 -13.90 36.14 13.05
CA HIS A 261 -15.31 35.81 13.25
C HIS A 261 -15.44 34.48 13.98
N ILE A 262 -16.08 34.46 15.13
CA ILE A 262 -16.52 33.28 15.86
C ILE A 262 -17.93 32.96 15.35
N GLY A 263 -18.08 31.88 14.56
CA GLY A 263 -19.33 31.41 13.99
C GLY A 263 -19.33 31.30 12.48
N SER A 264 -20.11 30.35 11.94
CA SER A 264 -20.35 30.21 10.52
C SER A 264 -21.24 31.35 10.00
N ARG A 265 -20.66 32.42 9.51
CA ARG A 265 -21.39 33.38 8.66
C ARG A 265 -21.12 33.02 7.20
N PRO A 266 -22.14 32.96 6.34
CA PRO A 266 -21.93 33.07 4.90
C PRO A 266 -21.27 34.45 4.63
N LEU A 267 -20.20 34.47 3.84
CA LEU A 267 -19.68 35.72 3.33
C LEU A 267 -20.72 36.31 2.39
N ASP A 268 -20.94 37.64 2.42
CA ASP A 268 -21.92 38.35 1.57
C ASP A 268 -21.65 38.19 0.06
N ASP A 269 -20.50 37.64 -0.31
CA ASP A 269 -20.09 37.34 -1.69
C ASP A 269 -20.41 35.91 -2.18
N GLY A 270 -21.09 35.11 -1.38
CA GLY A 270 -21.45 33.73 -1.69
C GLY A 270 -20.29 32.74 -1.57
N GLN A 271 -19.10 33.14 -1.13
CA GLN A 271 -17.99 32.24 -0.87
C GLN A 271 -18.22 31.48 0.44
N THR A 272 -18.29 30.17 0.32
CA THR A 272 -18.36 29.28 1.48
C THR A 272 -16.93 29.05 2.00
N VAL A 273 -16.70 29.31 3.28
CA VAL A 273 -15.41 29.02 3.90
C VAL A 273 -15.37 27.53 4.26
N ILE A 274 -14.38 26.82 3.75
CA ILE A 274 -14.13 25.43 4.14
C ILE A 274 -13.67 25.39 5.61
N GLY A 275 -14.25 24.47 6.34
CA GLY A 275 -13.92 24.17 7.72
C GLY A 275 -14.84 24.88 8.72
N GLN A 276 -14.93 24.28 9.89
CA GLN A 276 -15.76 24.79 10.99
C GLN A 276 -14.93 25.57 11.99
N ASN A 277 -15.58 26.53 12.60
CA ASN A 277 -15.02 27.29 13.67
C ASN A 277 -16.00 27.28 14.84
N PRO A 278 -15.66 26.75 16.05
CA PRO A 278 -14.32 26.33 16.53
C PRO A 278 -13.88 24.92 16.09
N LEU A 279 -12.57 24.70 16.13
CA LEU A 279 -11.97 23.39 15.93
C LEU A 279 -11.90 22.61 17.24
N TRP A 280 -12.02 21.29 17.15
CA TRP A 280 -11.87 20.40 18.29
C TRP A 280 -11.24 19.06 17.89
N THR A 281 -10.57 18.41 18.83
CA THR A 281 -10.08 17.03 18.72
C THR A 281 -10.12 16.35 20.09
N ALA A 282 -10.49 15.08 20.11
CA ALA A 282 -10.52 14.26 21.31
C ALA A 282 -10.02 12.84 21.00
N GLU A 283 -9.23 12.29 21.89
CA GLU A 283 -8.68 10.93 21.77
C GLU A 283 -8.66 10.29 23.16
N VAL A 284 -9.14 9.04 23.24
CA VAL A 284 -9.00 8.19 24.42
C VAL A 284 -8.55 6.82 23.94
N VAL A 285 -7.39 6.35 24.40
CA VAL A 285 -6.81 5.06 24.02
C VAL A 285 -6.48 4.28 25.27
N GLY A 286 -7.20 3.19 25.50
CA GLY A 286 -6.93 2.21 26.55
C GLY A 286 -6.21 1.00 25.98
N MET A 287 -5.09 0.61 26.57
CA MET A 287 -4.25 -0.51 26.13
C MET A 287 -3.88 -1.42 27.30
N TYR A 288 -3.91 -2.71 27.04
CA TYR A 288 -3.43 -3.74 27.94
C TYR A 288 -2.78 -4.86 27.16
N PHE A 289 -1.50 -5.13 27.41
CA PHE A 289 -0.72 -6.16 26.73
C PHE A 289 -0.10 -7.12 27.74
N ALA A 290 -0.75 -8.25 27.95
CA ALA A 290 -0.23 -9.34 28.78
C ALA A 290 -0.04 -10.62 27.96
N LYS A 291 0.65 -11.59 28.50
CA LYS A 291 1.02 -12.85 27.83
C LYS A 291 -0.16 -13.68 27.32
N ARG A 292 -1.33 -13.56 27.98
CA ARG A 292 -2.52 -14.36 27.64
C ARG A 292 -3.71 -13.53 27.21
N ARG A 293 -3.66 -12.21 27.42
CA ARG A 293 -4.76 -11.32 27.11
C ARG A 293 -4.22 -10.00 26.61
N GLN A 294 -4.77 -9.53 25.53
CA GLN A 294 -4.49 -8.19 25.01
C GLN A 294 -5.80 -7.48 24.73
N ASN A 295 -5.81 -6.19 24.99
CA ASN A 295 -6.91 -5.32 24.65
C ASN A 295 -6.39 -3.98 24.16
N MET A 296 -7.04 -3.43 23.12
CA MET A 296 -6.82 -2.09 22.66
C MET A 296 -8.17 -1.50 22.28
N THR A 297 -8.63 -0.55 23.06
CA THR A 297 -9.89 0.15 22.85
C THR A 297 -9.58 1.63 22.66
N LEU A 298 -10.11 2.23 21.62
CA LEU A 298 -9.91 3.65 21.39
C LEU A 298 -11.17 4.33 20.87
N TYR A 299 -11.28 5.60 21.26
CA TYR A 299 -12.15 6.59 20.65
C TYR A 299 -11.29 7.74 20.12
N LYS A 300 -11.56 8.18 18.90
CA LYS A 300 -11.00 9.41 18.32
C LYS A 300 -12.11 10.18 17.64
N GLY A 301 -12.10 11.49 17.82
CA GLY A 301 -13.01 12.38 17.12
C GLY A 301 -12.36 13.74 16.86
N ASN A 302 -12.68 14.33 15.72
CA ASN A 302 -12.17 15.64 15.36
C ASN A 302 -12.96 16.32 14.23
N ASN A 303 -12.77 17.64 14.12
CA ASN A 303 -13.13 18.43 12.94
C ASN A 303 -11.92 19.21 12.37
N THR A 304 -10.71 18.70 12.59
CA THR A 304 -9.44 19.36 12.26
C THR A 304 -8.91 19.04 10.87
N GLY A 305 -9.59 18.17 10.13
CA GLY A 305 -9.15 17.65 8.84
C GLY A 305 -8.34 16.34 8.95
N ASP A 306 -8.08 15.85 10.15
CA ASP A 306 -7.42 14.57 10.33
C ASP A 306 -8.37 13.42 10.01
N ASP A 307 -7.92 12.55 9.12
CA ASP A 307 -8.65 11.35 8.72
C ASP A 307 -8.34 10.20 9.68
N VAL A 308 -9.23 10.02 10.65
CA VAL A 308 -9.13 8.95 11.64
C VAL A 308 -9.40 7.55 11.03
N SER A 309 -10.04 7.47 9.86
CA SER A 309 -10.36 6.20 9.21
C SER A 309 -9.11 5.44 8.72
N LYS A 310 -7.98 6.13 8.55
CA LYS A 310 -6.70 5.51 8.20
C LYS A 310 -6.25 4.43 9.18
N GLU A 311 -6.61 4.59 10.45
CA GLU A 311 -6.29 3.59 11.47
C GLU A 311 -7.05 2.27 11.29
N LEU A 312 -8.18 2.30 10.58
CA LEU A 312 -9.00 1.13 10.27
C LEU A 312 -8.55 0.39 9.00
N THR A 313 -7.58 0.94 8.27
CA THR A 313 -7.08 0.32 7.04
C THR A 313 -6.49 -1.06 7.33
N GLN A 314 -7.02 -2.07 6.66
CA GLN A 314 -6.51 -3.44 6.75
C GLN A 314 -5.45 -3.66 5.67
N HIS A 315 -4.20 -3.83 6.07
CA HIS A 315 -3.05 -3.97 5.17
C HIS A 315 -2.75 -5.41 4.76
N TYR A 316 -3.21 -6.38 5.52
CA TYR A 316 -3.18 -7.80 5.15
C TYR A 316 -4.42 -8.53 5.70
N SER A 317 -4.78 -9.63 5.06
CA SER A 317 -5.74 -10.59 5.59
C SER A 317 -5.01 -11.84 6.04
N SER A 318 -5.34 -12.35 7.21
CA SER A 318 -4.75 -13.58 7.74
C SER A 318 -5.27 -14.84 7.05
N ILE A 319 -6.40 -14.74 6.35
CA ILE A 319 -7.06 -15.84 5.65
C ILE A 319 -7.66 -15.32 4.35
N ASN A 320 -7.55 -16.10 3.28
CA ASN A 320 -8.15 -15.78 1.99
C ASN A 320 -9.67 -15.97 2.06
N SER A 321 -10.43 -14.91 2.20
CA SER A 321 -11.89 -14.93 2.14
C SER A 321 -12.39 -14.83 0.70
N VAL A 322 -13.64 -15.26 0.46
CA VAL A 322 -14.34 -14.94 -0.79
C VAL A 322 -14.45 -13.43 -0.95
N SER A 323 -14.28 -12.99 -2.18
CA SER A 323 -14.46 -11.58 -2.53
C SER A 323 -15.93 -11.31 -2.76
N LEU A 324 -16.51 -10.43 -1.96
CA LEU A 324 -17.95 -10.09 -2.01
C LEU A 324 -18.08 -8.65 -2.48
N TYR A 325 -18.06 -8.46 -3.79
CA TYR A 325 -18.30 -7.16 -4.41
C TYR A 325 -19.61 -7.18 -5.17
N PRO A 326 -20.72 -6.75 -4.54
CA PRO A 326 -21.97 -6.54 -5.28
C PRO A 326 -21.68 -5.49 -6.35
N PHE A 327 -22.00 -5.82 -7.59
CA PHE A 327 -21.78 -4.93 -8.69
C PHE A 327 -22.73 -3.73 -8.58
N CYS A 328 -22.19 -2.52 -8.63
CA CYS A 328 -22.96 -1.28 -8.66
C CYS A 328 -22.19 -0.24 -9.47
N PRO A 329 -22.56 -0.02 -10.74
CA PRO A 329 -21.87 0.94 -11.61
C PRO A 329 -22.27 2.39 -11.34
N THR A 330 -23.17 2.63 -10.40
CA THR A 330 -23.81 3.94 -10.15
C THR A 330 -23.11 4.69 -9.03
N GLY A 331 -22.92 5.99 -9.21
CA GLY A 331 -22.31 6.88 -8.23
C GLY A 331 -22.46 8.36 -8.56
N THR A 332 -22.12 9.23 -7.61
CA THR A 332 -22.10 10.68 -7.80
C THR A 332 -20.79 11.16 -8.44
N VAL A 333 -20.87 12.27 -9.18
CA VAL A 333 -19.68 13.04 -9.56
C VAL A 333 -19.42 14.04 -8.45
N MET A 334 -18.23 13.96 -7.87
CA MET A 334 -17.78 14.79 -6.75
C MET A 334 -16.55 15.63 -7.12
N PRO A 335 -16.24 16.68 -6.36
CA PRO A 335 -14.97 17.38 -6.50
C PRO A 335 -13.80 16.38 -6.42
N THR A 336 -12.92 16.43 -7.42
CA THR A 336 -11.76 15.54 -7.50
C THR A 336 -10.79 15.82 -6.35
N GLY A 337 -10.23 14.78 -5.76
CA GLY A 337 -9.26 14.92 -4.69
C GLY A 337 -7.98 15.64 -5.16
N SER A 338 -7.45 16.53 -4.34
CA SER A 338 -6.25 17.32 -4.64
C SER A 338 -4.96 16.51 -4.76
N GLY A 339 -4.91 15.34 -4.12
CA GLY A 339 -3.67 14.58 -3.91
C GLY A 339 -2.81 15.12 -2.76
N LEU A 340 -3.21 16.21 -2.12
CA LEU A 340 -2.60 16.71 -0.88
C LEU A 340 -3.04 15.87 0.32
N PRO A 341 -2.29 15.92 1.44
CA PRO A 341 -2.74 15.32 2.69
C PRO A 341 -4.14 15.80 3.07
N GLN A 342 -4.99 14.88 3.51
CA GLN A 342 -6.41 15.16 3.82
C GLN A 342 -6.60 16.30 4.81
N LYS A 343 -5.68 16.46 5.79
CA LYS A 343 -5.68 17.60 6.73
C LYS A 343 -5.70 18.99 6.05
N ARG A 344 -5.31 19.07 4.76
CA ARG A 344 -5.34 20.31 3.97
C ARG A 344 -6.69 20.59 3.33
N THR A 345 -7.49 19.54 3.08
CA THR A 345 -8.68 19.60 2.20
C THR A 345 -9.98 19.17 2.87
N PHE A 346 -9.92 18.35 3.92
CA PHE A 346 -11.14 17.81 4.54
C PHE A 346 -11.77 18.81 5.52
N ASP A 347 -13.02 19.12 5.28
CA ASP A 347 -13.92 19.68 6.27
C ASP A 347 -14.76 18.53 6.82
N ASN A 348 -14.33 17.99 7.95
CA ASN A 348 -14.83 16.76 8.52
C ASN A 348 -15.46 16.94 9.90
N HIS A 349 -16.31 15.98 10.26
CA HIS A 349 -16.76 15.70 11.63
C HIS A 349 -16.64 14.20 11.84
N SER A 350 -15.46 13.78 12.26
CA SER A 350 -15.11 12.35 12.29
C SER A 350 -15.14 11.81 13.71
N HIS A 351 -15.66 10.60 13.85
CA HIS A 351 -15.64 9.80 15.06
C HIS A 351 -15.31 8.36 14.73
N ILE A 352 -14.35 7.78 15.42
CA ILE A 352 -14.14 6.33 15.41
C ILE A 352 -14.18 5.79 16.82
N LEU A 353 -14.76 4.61 16.96
CA LEU A 353 -14.73 3.80 18.17
C LEU A 353 -14.25 2.40 17.76
N THR A 354 -13.18 1.90 18.37
CA THR A 354 -12.73 0.53 18.13
C THR A 354 -12.50 -0.20 19.44
N MET A 355 -12.83 -1.47 19.44
CA MET A 355 -12.51 -2.42 20.50
C MET A 355 -11.82 -3.63 19.88
N ASN A 356 -10.59 -3.90 20.27
CA ASN A 356 -9.83 -5.05 19.83
C ASN A 356 -9.44 -5.86 21.06
N HIS A 357 -9.90 -7.09 21.12
CA HIS A 357 -9.68 -8.01 22.23
C HIS A 357 -9.12 -9.32 21.75
N LEU A 358 -8.11 -9.82 22.40
CA LEU A 358 -7.49 -11.12 22.14
C LEU A 358 -7.27 -11.86 23.44
N GLU A 359 -7.82 -13.05 23.54
CA GLU A 359 -7.65 -13.98 24.65
C GLU A 359 -6.87 -15.20 24.16
N LYS A 360 -5.92 -15.66 24.95
CA LYS A 360 -5.12 -16.86 24.70
C LYS A 360 -5.34 -17.86 25.85
N PRO A 361 -6.44 -18.66 25.80
CA PRO A 361 -6.81 -19.58 26.88
C PRO A 361 -5.71 -20.60 27.18
N ASN A 362 -4.99 -21.03 26.14
CA ASN A 362 -3.82 -21.91 26.27
C ASN A 362 -2.73 -21.51 25.26
N LYS A 363 -1.60 -22.19 25.25
CA LYS A 363 -0.42 -21.87 24.43
C LYS A 363 -0.68 -21.93 22.91
N ASP A 364 -1.71 -22.65 22.48
CA ASP A 364 -1.97 -22.93 21.07
C ASP A 364 -3.29 -22.33 20.56
N THR A 365 -4.15 -21.82 21.46
CA THR A 365 -5.48 -21.29 21.10
C THR A 365 -5.56 -19.77 21.31
N GLU A 366 -6.08 -19.06 20.34
CA GLU A 366 -6.36 -17.62 20.40
C GLU A 366 -7.82 -17.35 20.01
N LEU A 367 -8.50 -16.52 20.79
CA LEU A 367 -9.84 -16.00 20.53
C LEU A 367 -9.75 -14.50 20.38
N GLY A 368 -10.19 -13.98 19.23
CA GLY A 368 -10.14 -12.56 18.92
C GLY A 368 -11.51 -11.98 18.62
N LEU A 369 -11.77 -10.77 19.12
CA LEU A 369 -12.95 -9.96 18.78
C LEU A 369 -12.48 -8.55 18.42
N ASN A 370 -12.83 -8.09 17.23
CA ASN A 370 -12.56 -6.74 16.78
C ASN A 370 -13.88 -6.08 16.37
N ILE A 371 -14.17 -4.94 16.96
CA ILE A 371 -15.33 -4.10 16.63
C ILE A 371 -14.81 -2.72 16.24
N ALA A 372 -15.29 -2.17 15.15
CA ALA A 372 -14.95 -0.82 14.72
C ALA A 372 -16.20 -0.12 14.18
N TYR A 373 -16.49 1.04 14.72
CA TYR A 373 -17.51 1.94 14.21
C TYR A 373 -16.86 3.25 13.77
N HIS A 374 -17.19 3.69 12.56
CA HIS A 374 -16.73 4.94 11.98
C HIS A 374 -17.93 5.75 11.52
N ASN A 375 -18.05 6.95 12.07
CA ASN A 375 -18.99 7.97 11.63
C ASN A 375 -18.23 9.19 11.17
N ASP A 376 -18.57 9.72 10.00
CA ASP A 376 -17.96 10.94 9.48
C ASP A 376 -18.96 11.73 8.64
N ARG A 377 -18.78 13.03 8.62
CA ARG A 377 -19.42 13.96 7.71
C ARG A 377 -18.33 14.77 7.04
N ILE A 378 -18.10 14.55 5.75
CA ILE A 378 -17.01 15.16 5.00
C ILE A 378 -17.60 16.09 3.95
N ARG A 379 -17.25 17.36 4.01
CA ARG A 379 -17.59 18.36 2.99
C ARG A 379 -16.37 18.65 2.13
N ARG A 380 -16.57 18.78 0.84
CA ARG A 380 -15.54 19.16 -0.14
C ARG A 380 -16.13 20.16 -1.12
N GLU A 381 -15.28 21.09 -1.57
CA GLU A 381 -15.59 22.06 -2.61
C GLU A 381 -14.45 22.12 -3.60
N GLY A 382 -14.76 22.23 -4.88
CA GLY A 382 -13.76 22.32 -5.91
C GLY A 382 -14.37 22.51 -7.29
N SER A 383 -13.51 22.82 -8.24
CA SER A 383 -13.85 22.90 -9.65
C SER A 383 -12.99 21.95 -10.47
N SER A 384 -13.55 21.47 -11.59
CA SER A 384 -12.87 20.63 -12.54
C SER A 384 -13.09 21.16 -13.94
N VAL A 385 -12.02 21.36 -14.68
CA VAL A 385 -12.08 21.62 -16.11
C VAL A 385 -11.58 20.37 -16.82
N GLY A 386 -12.46 19.70 -17.53
CA GLY A 386 -12.15 18.53 -18.35
C GLY A 386 -12.06 18.92 -19.82
N ASP A 387 -10.89 18.77 -20.39
CA ASP A 387 -10.63 18.93 -21.81
C ASP A 387 -10.49 17.54 -22.44
N ARG A 388 -11.58 17.04 -23.01
CA ARG A 388 -11.67 15.68 -23.54
C ARG A 388 -11.41 15.64 -25.03
N PHE A 389 -10.60 14.69 -25.42
CA PHE A 389 -10.35 14.42 -26.83
C PHE A 389 -11.59 13.74 -27.45
N LEU A 390 -12.11 14.35 -28.53
CA LEU A 390 -13.06 13.73 -29.43
C LEU A 390 -12.34 13.28 -30.72
N SER A 391 -13.04 12.72 -31.68
CA SER A 391 -12.48 12.40 -32.96
C SER A 391 -12.03 13.66 -33.69
N ASP A 392 -11.01 13.58 -34.51
CA ASP A 392 -10.43 14.63 -35.31
C ASP A 392 -9.98 15.84 -34.50
N ASP A 393 -9.86 16.97 -34.85
CA ASP A 393 -9.36 18.13 -34.10
C ASP A 393 -10.41 18.75 -33.16
N SER A 394 -11.43 17.98 -32.76
CA SER A 394 -12.50 18.43 -31.87
C SER A 394 -12.23 18.02 -30.42
N ARG A 395 -12.59 18.89 -29.48
CA ARG A 395 -12.52 18.67 -28.03
C ARG A 395 -13.83 19.04 -27.36
N LEU A 396 -14.13 18.37 -26.26
CA LEU A 396 -15.24 18.71 -25.37
C LEU A 396 -14.68 19.32 -24.09
N LEU A 397 -14.85 20.62 -23.94
CA LEU A 397 -14.51 21.33 -22.72
C LEU A 397 -15.71 21.30 -21.78
N THR A 398 -15.47 20.81 -20.56
CA THR A 398 -16.48 20.78 -19.49
C THR A 398 -15.92 21.49 -18.28
N THR A 399 -16.64 22.45 -17.73
CA THR A 399 -16.29 23.13 -16.47
C THR A 399 -17.36 22.82 -15.44
N GLU A 400 -16.93 22.27 -14.30
CA GLU A 400 -17.77 21.89 -13.19
C GLU A 400 -17.29 22.60 -11.93
N THR A 401 -18.21 23.20 -11.18
CA THR A 401 -17.96 23.68 -9.83
C THR A 401 -18.94 22.98 -8.89
N MET A 402 -18.44 22.27 -7.91
CA MET A 402 -19.25 21.39 -7.08
C MET A 402 -18.92 21.52 -5.59
N THR A 403 -19.94 21.40 -4.78
CA THR A 403 -19.87 21.19 -3.35
C THR A 403 -20.48 19.83 -3.02
N SER A 404 -19.76 19.02 -2.28
CA SER A 404 -20.24 17.70 -1.86
C SER A 404 -20.26 17.55 -0.35
N GLU A 405 -21.22 16.79 0.16
CA GLU A 405 -21.31 16.31 1.53
C GLU A 405 -21.44 14.80 1.51
N THR A 406 -20.46 14.10 2.08
CA THR A 406 -20.49 12.65 2.27
C THR A 406 -20.74 12.33 3.73
N LYS A 407 -21.77 11.56 4.02
CA LYS A 407 -22.04 10.97 5.33
C LYS A 407 -21.57 9.53 5.32
N VAL A 408 -20.68 9.21 6.25
CA VAL A 408 -20.10 7.88 6.43
C VAL A 408 -20.62 7.29 7.72
N ASN A 409 -21.12 6.07 7.68
CA ASN A 409 -21.50 5.27 8.82
C ASN A 409 -21.12 3.83 8.53
N ASN A 410 -20.04 3.34 9.11
CA ASN A 410 -19.54 1.99 8.89
C ASN A 410 -19.41 1.26 10.22
N LEU A 411 -19.96 0.07 10.30
CA LEU A 411 -19.77 -0.87 11.40
C LEU A 411 -19.12 -2.14 10.88
N ASN A 412 -17.99 -2.51 11.47
CA ASN A 412 -17.26 -3.72 11.19
C ASN A 412 -17.12 -4.55 12.48
N VAL A 413 -17.50 -5.82 12.43
CA VAL A 413 -17.37 -6.78 13.53
C VAL A 413 -16.67 -8.02 12.99
N GLN A 414 -15.62 -8.45 13.67
CA GLN A 414 -14.87 -9.63 13.30
C GLN A 414 -14.61 -10.49 14.55
N ALA A 415 -15.07 -11.73 14.51
CA ALA A 415 -14.74 -12.75 15.49
C ALA A 415 -13.76 -13.77 14.89
N ARG A 416 -12.76 -14.18 15.66
CA ARG A 416 -11.74 -15.14 15.22
C ARG A 416 -11.50 -16.21 16.25
N TYR A 417 -11.41 -17.43 15.78
CA TYR A 417 -10.85 -18.58 16.46
C TYR A 417 -9.56 -19.02 15.75
N ASN A 418 -8.48 -19.24 16.47
CA ASN A 418 -7.22 -19.72 15.91
C ASN A 418 -6.60 -20.75 16.86
N TRP A 419 -6.45 -21.98 16.39
CA TRP A 419 -5.71 -23.02 17.05
C TRP A 419 -4.47 -23.37 16.22
N ASN A 420 -3.28 -23.14 16.78
CA ASN A 420 -2.01 -23.23 16.08
C ASN A 420 -1.01 -24.04 16.91
N ALA A 421 -0.98 -25.35 16.67
CA ALA A 421 -0.15 -26.32 17.37
C ALA A 421 0.86 -26.99 16.44
N GLN A 422 1.81 -27.75 17.01
CA GLN A 422 2.79 -28.49 16.20
C GLN A 422 2.19 -29.62 15.37
N ASN A 423 1.03 -30.14 15.75
CA ASN A 423 0.34 -31.26 15.09
C ASN A 423 -0.86 -30.82 14.23
N GLY A 424 -1.17 -29.54 14.19
CA GLY A 424 -2.28 -29.05 13.38
C GLY A 424 -2.52 -27.55 13.50
N PHE A 425 -3.32 -27.06 12.59
CA PHE A 425 -3.75 -25.67 12.51
C PHE A 425 -5.24 -25.61 12.21
N VAL A 426 -5.97 -24.73 12.89
CA VAL A 426 -7.35 -24.37 12.58
C VAL A 426 -7.49 -22.86 12.76
N ALA A 427 -8.04 -22.22 11.77
CA ALA A 427 -8.43 -20.81 11.87
C ALA A 427 -9.84 -20.61 11.32
N ASP A 428 -10.66 -19.89 12.05
CA ASP A 428 -12.02 -19.54 11.65
C ASP A 428 -12.26 -18.05 11.89
N VAL A 429 -12.77 -17.36 10.88
CA VAL A 429 -13.02 -15.92 10.94
C VAL A 429 -14.43 -15.63 10.41
N LEU A 430 -15.27 -15.10 11.29
CA LEU A 430 -16.58 -14.54 10.96
C LEU A 430 -16.47 -13.03 10.88
N LYS A 431 -16.94 -12.45 9.77
CA LYS A 431 -17.01 -10.99 9.55
C LYS A 431 -18.43 -10.55 9.29
N PHE A 432 -18.79 -9.44 9.88
CA PHE A 432 -20.02 -8.70 9.64
C PHE A 432 -19.65 -7.24 9.37
N ASP A 433 -19.90 -6.78 8.16
CA ASP A 433 -19.65 -5.41 7.71
C ASP A 433 -20.97 -4.80 7.24
N THR A 434 -21.33 -3.66 7.79
CA THR A 434 -22.49 -2.90 7.31
C THR A 434 -22.16 -1.41 7.27
N ASN A 435 -22.75 -0.74 6.29
CA ASN A 435 -22.71 0.70 6.20
C ASN A 435 -24.05 1.24 5.72
N TRP A 436 -24.30 2.52 6.03
CA TRP A 436 -25.45 3.31 5.53
C TRP A 436 -24.96 4.71 5.14
N ASN A 437 -24.10 4.71 4.14
CA ASN A 437 -23.46 5.91 3.62
C ASN A 437 -24.37 6.64 2.63
N SER A 438 -24.25 7.97 2.60
CA SER A 438 -24.93 8.78 1.58
C SER A 438 -24.05 9.94 1.11
N ASP A 439 -24.27 10.35 -0.12
CA ASP A 439 -23.60 11.48 -0.76
C ASP A 439 -24.63 12.48 -1.26
N ARG A 440 -24.37 13.76 -1.03
CA ARG A 440 -25.13 14.88 -1.60
C ARG A 440 -24.18 15.80 -2.33
N VAL A 441 -24.52 16.15 -3.56
CA VAL A 441 -23.69 17.06 -4.40
C VAL A 441 -24.58 18.10 -5.03
N ASP A 442 -24.16 19.36 -4.90
CA ASP A 442 -24.74 20.51 -5.57
C ASP A 442 -23.64 21.16 -6.42
N GLY A 443 -23.95 21.52 -7.66
CA GLY A 443 -22.96 22.12 -8.53
C GLY A 443 -23.54 22.79 -9.77
N GLN A 444 -22.62 23.36 -10.52
CA GLN A 444 -22.86 23.96 -11.84
C GLN A 444 -21.97 23.27 -12.85
N LEU A 445 -22.53 23.00 -14.03
CA LEU A 445 -21.87 22.42 -15.18
C LEU A 445 -22.03 23.35 -16.38
N SER A 446 -20.93 23.73 -17.00
CA SER A 446 -20.94 24.28 -18.37
C SER A 446 -20.20 23.36 -19.32
N SER A 447 -20.64 23.25 -20.54
CA SER A 447 -19.96 22.44 -21.54
C SER A 447 -20.03 23.07 -22.93
N GLU A 448 -18.93 22.94 -23.67
CA GLU A 448 -18.81 23.41 -25.04
C GLU A 448 -17.94 22.46 -25.86
N ARG A 449 -18.30 22.26 -27.10
CA ARG A 449 -17.48 21.57 -28.09
C ARG A 449 -16.67 22.63 -28.85
N THR A 450 -15.37 22.42 -28.96
CA THR A 450 -14.43 23.26 -29.70
C THR A 450 -13.89 22.51 -30.93
N GLY A 451 -13.32 23.24 -31.90
CA GLY A 451 -12.75 22.64 -33.11
C GLY A 451 -13.83 22.50 -34.22
N THR A 452 -13.89 21.35 -34.88
CA THR A 452 -14.85 21.09 -35.95
C THR A 452 -16.27 21.07 -35.40
N ALA A 453 -17.17 21.89 -35.94
CA ALA A 453 -18.54 22.12 -35.50
C ALA A 453 -18.64 22.52 -33.99
N PRO A 454 -18.21 23.75 -33.67
CA PRO A 454 -18.27 24.24 -32.30
C PRO A 454 -19.73 24.38 -31.84
N MET A 455 -20.00 24.03 -30.60
CA MET A 455 -21.33 24.07 -30.00
C MET A 455 -21.27 24.35 -28.51
N ASN A 456 -22.06 25.33 -28.05
CA ASN A 456 -22.24 25.60 -26.62
C ASN A 456 -23.50 24.87 -26.11
N TYR A 457 -23.34 23.98 -25.12
CA TYR A 457 -24.44 23.23 -24.52
C TYR A 457 -25.04 23.93 -23.29
N GLY A 458 -24.54 25.13 -22.95
CA GLY A 458 -25.09 25.97 -21.90
C GLY A 458 -24.58 25.67 -20.48
N ASN A 459 -25.23 26.34 -19.56
CA ASN A 459 -24.99 26.23 -18.12
C ASN A 459 -26.16 25.51 -17.46
N ASN A 460 -25.81 24.52 -16.62
CA ASN A 460 -26.80 23.71 -15.91
C ASN A 460 -26.46 23.70 -14.41
N ARG A 461 -27.48 23.78 -13.56
CA ARG A 461 -27.34 23.45 -12.14
C ARG A 461 -27.63 21.97 -11.97
N VAL A 462 -26.76 21.26 -11.27
CA VAL A 462 -26.85 19.81 -11.03
C VAL A 462 -26.95 19.54 -9.55
N ARG A 463 -27.95 18.76 -9.15
CA ARG A 463 -28.12 18.25 -7.79
C ARG A 463 -28.13 16.74 -7.83
N GLN A 464 -27.32 16.11 -6.99
CA GLN A 464 -27.21 14.65 -6.90
C GLN A 464 -27.41 14.22 -5.44
N HIS A 465 -28.19 13.17 -5.23
CA HIS A 465 -28.29 12.49 -3.94
C HIS A 465 -28.17 10.98 -4.14
N PHE A 466 -27.25 10.36 -3.41
CA PHE A 466 -26.94 8.94 -3.57
C PHE A 466 -26.90 8.24 -2.20
N ASP A 467 -27.91 7.42 -1.95
CA ASP A 467 -27.93 6.50 -0.83
C ASP A 467 -27.30 5.18 -1.24
N ARG A 468 -26.29 4.73 -0.44
CA ARG A 468 -25.48 3.54 -0.76
C ARG A 468 -25.23 2.65 0.45
N PRO A 469 -26.31 2.12 1.06
CA PRO A 469 -26.17 1.15 2.13
C PRO A 469 -25.59 -0.17 1.61
N GLN A 470 -24.91 -0.89 2.48
CA GLN A 470 -24.37 -2.21 2.19
C GLN A 470 -24.37 -3.06 3.45
N LEU A 471 -24.70 -4.32 3.30
CA LEU A 471 -24.54 -5.37 4.28
C LEU A 471 -23.67 -6.48 3.71
N THR A 472 -22.68 -6.95 4.45
CA THR A 472 -21.84 -8.09 4.07
C THR A 472 -21.62 -8.98 5.28
N VAL A 473 -21.86 -10.28 5.11
CA VAL A 473 -21.56 -11.32 6.10
C VAL A 473 -20.70 -12.36 5.42
N SER A 474 -19.59 -12.74 6.03
CA SER A 474 -18.72 -13.79 5.50
C SER A 474 -18.07 -14.61 6.61
N ASN A 475 -17.91 -15.88 6.33
CA ASN A 475 -17.14 -16.81 7.16
C ASN A 475 -16.00 -17.40 6.35
N THR A 476 -14.86 -17.63 7.00
CA THR A 476 -13.70 -18.27 6.41
C THR A 476 -13.08 -19.22 7.42
N PHE A 477 -13.05 -20.49 7.06
CA PHE A 477 -12.48 -21.59 7.83
C PHE A 477 -11.27 -22.16 7.10
N ASN A 478 -10.18 -22.39 7.81
CA ASN A 478 -9.00 -23.05 7.30
C ASN A 478 -8.48 -24.08 8.31
N THR A 479 -8.10 -25.26 7.84
CA THR A 479 -7.42 -26.26 8.67
C THR A 479 -6.29 -26.93 7.89
N ILE A 480 -5.18 -27.14 8.57
CA ILE A 480 -4.02 -27.83 8.05
C ILE A 480 -3.69 -28.99 8.99
N ARG A 481 -3.42 -30.17 8.43
CA ARG A 481 -3.10 -31.40 9.15
C ARG A 481 -1.91 -32.11 8.51
N ASN A 482 -1.11 -32.77 9.31
CA ASN A 482 -0.09 -33.70 8.82
C ASN A 482 -0.70 -35.11 8.69
N ILE A 483 -0.49 -35.74 7.55
CA ILE A 483 -0.81 -37.13 7.29
C ILE A 483 0.52 -37.83 7.00
N GLY A 484 1.14 -38.38 8.02
CA GLY A 484 2.51 -38.88 7.94
C GLY A 484 3.51 -37.74 7.69
N LYS A 485 4.29 -37.87 6.62
CA LYS A 485 5.24 -36.82 6.17
C LYS A 485 4.61 -35.73 5.29
N ASN A 486 3.36 -35.94 4.88
CA ASN A 486 2.65 -35.09 3.93
C ASN A 486 1.73 -34.10 4.66
N THR A 487 1.37 -33.00 4.00
CA THR A 487 0.45 -31.99 4.50
C THR A 487 -0.88 -32.05 3.78
N PHE A 488 -1.96 -31.96 4.52
CA PHE A 488 -3.32 -31.82 4.02
C PHE A 488 -3.86 -30.46 4.46
N ASP A 489 -4.35 -29.68 3.51
CA ASP A 489 -4.97 -28.38 3.72
C ASP A 489 -6.42 -28.41 3.26
N LEU A 490 -7.31 -27.82 4.06
CA LEU A 490 -8.71 -27.62 3.71
C LEU A 490 -9.10 -26.19 4.04
N HIS A 491 -9.59 -25.49 3.04
CA HIS A 491 -10.06 -24.12 3.14
C HIS A 491 -11.50 -24.05 2.65
N PHE A 492 -12.37 -23.44 3.45
CA PHE A 492 -13.73 -23.11 3.10
C PHE A 492 -14.00 -21.64 3.37
N SER A 493 -14.66 -20.96 2.45
CA SER A 493 -15.18 -19.61 2.68
C SER A 493 -16.52 -19.43 2.00
N ALA A 494 -17.43 -18.73 2.66
CA ALA A 494 -18.72 -18.37 2.13
C ALA A 494 -19.13 -16.99 2.60
N GLY A 495 -19.98 -16.34 1.84
CA GLY A 495 -20.52 -15.06 2.25
C GLY A 495 -21.64 -14.53 1.36
N TYR A 496 -22.30 -13.52 1.89
CA TYR A 496 -23.38 -12.80 1.27
C TYR A 496 -23.16 -11.30 1.38
N SER A 497 -23.43 -10.59 0.32
CA SER A 497 -23.47 -9.12 0.33
C SER A 497 -24.71 -8.61 -0.38
N HIS A 498 -25.30 -7.57 0.18
CA HIS A 498 -26.49 -6.88 -0.35
C HIS A 498 -26.23 -5.39 -0.38
N ARG A 499 -26.59 -4.74 -1.51
CA ARG A 499 -26.39 -3.31 -1.73
C ARG A 499 -27.60 -2.73 -2.46
N PRO A 500 -28.60 -2.19 -1.74
CA PRO A 500 -29.68 -1.42 -2.32
C PRO A 500 -29.24 0.05 -2.42
N ASN A 501 -29.00 0.55 -3.62
CA ASN A 501 -28.53 1.91 -3.85
C ASN A 501 -29.54 2.70 -4.67
N THR A 502 -29.69 3.99 -4.36
CA THR A 502 -30.56 4.90 -5.11
C THR A 502 -29.81 6.19 -5.41
N LEU A 503 -29.67 6.53 -6.68
CA LEU A 503 -29.12 7.79 -7.15
C LEU A 503 -30.23 8.66 -7.75
N THR A 504 -30.50 9.82 -7.17
CA THR A 504 -31.41 10.83 -7.74
C THR A 504 -30.60 12.02 -8.26
N VAL A 505 -30.97 12.52 -9.42
CA VAL A 505 -30.32 13.63 -10.09
C VAL A 505 -31.36 14.63 -10.58
N GLY A 506 -31.17 15.90 -10.22
CA GLY A 506 -31.92 17.01 -10.79
C GLY A 506 -30.99 17.92 -11.62
N ILE A 507 -31.36 18.24 -12.84
CA ILE A 507 -30.63 19.14 -13.72
C ILE A 507 -31.56 20.28 -14.12
N ASP A 508 -31.21 21.51 -13.75
CA ASP A 508 -31.91 22.73 -14.13
C ASP A 508 -31.08 23.44 -15.21
N SER A 509 -31.59 23.50 -16.46
CA SER A 509 -30.93 24.23 -17.54
C SER A 509 -31.19 25.73 -17.37
N LEU A 510 -30.14 26.47 -17.12
CA LEU A 510 -30.20 27.94 -16.94
C LEU A 510 -30.43 28.68 -18.26
N LEU A 511 -30.11 28.03 -19.39
CA LEU A 511 -30.30 28.64 -20.74
C LEU A 511 -31.70 28.40 -21.28
N GLN A 512 -32.28 27.23 -21.07
CA GLN A 512 -33.57 26.81 -21.65
C GLN A 512 -34.73 26.87 -20.65
N GLY A 513 -34.46 27.06 -19.35
CA GLY A 513 -35.45 27.05 -18.28
C GLY A 513 -36.10 25.67 -18.07
N THR A 514 -35.52 24.62 -18.61
CA THR A 514 -36.02 23.25 -18.49
C THR A 514 -35.47 22.56 -17.24
N GLN A 515 -36.27 21.70 -16.64
CA GLN A 515 -35.86 20.83 -15.55
C GLN A 515 -35.89 19.37 -16.00
N THR A 516 -34.85 18.64 -15.73
CA THR A 516 -34.76 17.19 -15.97
C THR A 516 -34.44 16.51 -14.65
N ALA A 517 -35.12 15.41 -14.37
CA ALA A 517 -34.87 14.60 -13.20
C ALA A 517 -34.63 13.15 -13.63
N TYR A 518 -33.63 12.52 -13.04
CA TYR A 518 -33.33 11.11 -13.20
C TYR A 518 -33.35 10.40 -11.84
N SER A 519 -33.79 9.16 -11.82
CA SER A 519 -33.65 8.27 -10.67
C SER A 519 -33.10 6.92 -11.12
N GLN A 520 -32.06 6.44 -10.49
CA GLN A 520 -31.50 5.12 -10.72
C GLN A 520 -31.55 4.31 -9.44
N ASP A 521 -32.38 3.30 -9.42
CA ASP A 521 -32.39 2.28 -8.38
C ASP A 521 -31.54 1.09 -8.80
N VAL A 522 -30.73 0.59 -7.88
CA VAL A 522 -29.86 -0.59 -8.07
C VAL A 522 -29.96 -1.48 -6.84
N ASN A 523 -30.58 -2.63 -6.96
CA ASN A 523 -30.62 -3.64 -5.91
C ASN A 523 -29.70 -4.81 -6.31
N SER A 524 -28.56 -4.94 -5.64
CA SER A 524 -27.53 -5.90 -5.99
C SER A 524 -27.29 -6.90 -4.85
N HIS A 525 -27.24 -8.18 -5.21
CA HIS A 525 -26.94 -9.29 -4.33
C HIS A 525 -25.72 -10.05 -4.83
N HIS A 526 -24.85 -10.46 -3.91
CA HIS A 526 -23.74 -11.34 -4.22
C HIS A 526 -23.64 -12.43 -3.16
N ILE A 527 -23.81 -13.68 -3.59
CA ILE A 527 -23.54 -14.86 -2.78
C ILE A 527 -22.29 -15.51 -3.35
N ALA A 528 -21.31 -15.78 -2.52
CA ALA A 528 -20.10 -16.47 -2.95
C ALA A 528 -19.73 -17.59 -1.99
N GLY A 529 -19.28 -18.71 -2.55
CA GLY A 529 -18.74 -19.84 -1.82
C GLY A 529 -17.48 -20.37 -2.48
N ARG A 530 -16.51 -20.79 -1.69
CA ARG A 530 -15.29 -21.44 -2.15
C ARG A 530 -14.87 -22.54 -1.20
N PHE A 531 -14.58 -23.68 -1.77
CA PHE A 531 -13.98 -24.82 -1.11
C PHE A 531 -12.67 -25.14 -1.81
N ASN A 532 -11.59 -25.28 -1.08
CA ASN A 532 -10.30 -25.72 -1.58
C ASN A 532 -9.76 -26.81 -0.66
N THR A 533 -9.17 -27.81 -1.25
CA THR A 533 -8.39 -28.81 -0.51
C THR A 533 -7.13 -29.09 -1.29
N SER A 534 -6.02 -29.28 -0.58
CA SER A 534 -4.77 -29.65 -1.18
C SER A 534 -4.05 -30.74 -0.38
N TYR A 535 -3.29 -31.52 -1.11
CA TYR A 535 -2.45 -32.56 -0.54
C TYR A 535 -1.03 -32.43 -1.09
N GLY A 536 -0.10 -32.10 -0.19
CA GLY A 536 1.31 -31.96 -0.52
C GLY A 536 2.06 -33.26 -0.29
N ILE A 537 2.70 -33.77 -1.33
CA ILE A 537 3.53 -35.00 -1.30
C ILE A 537 5.00 -34.58 -1.38
N ARG A 538 5.78 -34.92 -0.38
CA ARG A 538 7.23 -34.77 -0.42
C ARG A 538 7.84 -36.07 -0.93
N VAL A 539 8.34 -36.05 -2.18
CA VAL A 539 8.91 -37.23 -2.84
C VAL A 539 10.37 -37.44 -2.43
N ALA A 540 11.12 -36.33 -2.28
CA ALA A 540 12.46 -36.29 -1.73
C ALA A 540 12.60 -35.00 -0.92
N ASP A 541 13.74 -34.79 -0.27
CA ASP A 541 13.97 -33.59 0.53
C ASP A 541 13.90 -32.30 -0.30
N VAL A 542 14.07 -32.40 -1.62
CA VAL A 542 14.12 -31.28 -2.57
C VAL A 542 12.88 -31.18 -3.47
N PHE A 543 12.01 -32.20 -3.54
CA PHE A 543 10.84 -32.19 -4.42
C PHE A 543 9.55 -32.29 -3.64
N ARG A 544 8.65 -31.32 -3.90
CA ARG A 544 7.29 -31.32 -3.37
C ARG A 544 6.29 -31.22 -4.52
N PHE A 545 5.31 -32.11 -4.52
CA PHE A 545 4.18 -32.09 -5.43
C PHE A 545 2.92 -31.75 -4.64
N ASN A 546 2.21 -30.73 -5.06
CA ASN A 546 0.94 -30.34 -4.45
C ASN A 546 -0.18 -30.54 -5.47
N TYR A 547 -1.17 -31.33 -5.07
CA TYR A 547 -2.39 -31.54 -5.83
C TYR A 547 -3.56 -30.97 -5.04
N GLY A 548 -4.40 -30.20 -5.69
CA GLY A 548 -5.53 -29.56 -5.03
C GLY A 548 -6.78 -29.63 -5.88
N ILE A 549 -7.92 -29.70 -5.22
CA ILE A 549 -9.22 -29.55 -5.84
C ILE A 549 -9.86 -28.32 -5.24
N SER A 550 -10.36 -27.43 -6.09
CA SER A 550 -11.15 -26.30 -5.63
C SER A 550 -12.48 -26.24 -6.35
N ALA A 551 -13.52 -25.91 -5.59
CA ALA A 551 -14.84 -25.60 -6.13
C ALA A 551 -15.26 -24.22 -5.66
N SER A 552 -15.78 -23.40 -6.56
CA SER A 552 -16.33 -22.10 -6.18
C SER A 552 -17.59 -21.77 -6.97
N ALA A 553 -18.46 -21.01 -6.32
CA ALA A 553 -19.67 -20.45 -6.91
C ALA A 553 -19.77 -18.97 -6.54
N ASN A 554 -20.10 -18.13 -7.54
CA ASN A 554 -20.44 -16.74 -7.33
C ASN A 554 -21.78 -16.48 -8.03
N LEU A 555 -22.76 -16.03 -7.26
CA LEU A 555 -24.11 -15.76 -7.71
C LEU A 555 -24.38 -14.26 -7.57
N HIS A 556 -24.45 -13.57 -8.69
CA HIS A 556 -24.72 -12.14 -8.75
C HIS A 556 -26.14 -11.88 -9.24
N GLY A 557 -27.00 -11.41 -8.35
CA GLY A 557 -28.33 -10.91 -8.69
C GLY A 557 -28.32 -9.39 -8.77
N ILE A 558 -28.88 -8.82 -9.82
CA ILE A 558 -29.02 -7.38 -9.95
C ILE A 558 -30.38 -7.03 -10.53
N LYS A 559 -31.03 -6.08 -9.87
CA LYS A 559 -32.24 -5.44 -10.37
C LYS A 559 -32.00 -3.95 -10.42
N THR A 560 -32.26 -3.34 -11.58
CA THR A 560 -32.10 -1.90 -11.76
C THR A 560 -33.34 -1.32 -12.40
N ASP A 561 -33.61 -0.05 -12.08
CA ASP A 561 -34.66 0.74 -12.69
C ASP A 561 -34.20 2.18 -12.90
N LEU A 562 -34.32 2.69 -14.11
CA LEU A 562 -33.87 4.05 -14.50
C LEU A 562 -35.08 4.84 -14.98
N ASP A 563 -35.40 5.90 -14.24
CA ASP A 563 -36.48 6.83 -14.57
C ASP A 563 -35.93 8.16 -15.12
N GLY A 564 -36.73 8.79 -15.96
CA GLY A 564 -36.49 10.12 -16.48
C GLY A 564 -35.56 10.19 -17.71
N PHE A 565 -34.91 9.10 -18.10
CA PHE A 565 -34.03 9.04 -19.25
C PHE A 565 -34.81 8.64 -20.52
N THR A 566 -34.55 9.36 -21.61
CA THR A 566 -35.08 9.00 -22.92
C THR A 566 -34.03 8.31 -23.74
N PRO A 567 -34.07 6.98 -23.88
CA PRO A 567 -33.06 6.24 -24.62
C PRO A 567 -33.21 6.39 -26.14
N PRO A 568 -32.18 6.06 -26.92
CA PRO A 568 -32.29 5.91 -28.37
C PRO A 568 -33.40 4.90 -28.77
N ALA A 569 -34.12 5.17 -29.85
CA ALA A 569 -35.27 4.37 -30.26
C ALA A 569 -34.96 2.88 -30.51
N GLU A 570 -33.74 2.55 -30.90
CA GLU A 570 -33.29 1.19 -31.17
C GLU A 570 -33.13 0.33 -29.91
N HIS A 571 -32.96 0.97 -28.75
CA HIS A 571 -32.73 0.30 -27.47
C HIS A 571 -33.42 1.07 -26.35
N ASN A 572 -34.62 0.73 -26.04
CA ASN A 572 -35.48 1.50 -25.12
C ASN A 572 -35.61 0.87 -23.70
N GLN A 573 -34.86 -0.18 -23.39
CA GLN A 573 -34.97 -0.84 -22.09
C GLN A 573 -34.23 -0.01 -21.01
N LEU A 574 -34.94 0.32 -19.93
CA LEU A 574 -34.44 1.12 -18.80
C LEU A 574 -34.28 0.33 -17.51
N SER A 575 -34.69 -0.92 -17.50
CA SER A 575 -34.65 -1.79 -16.33
C SER A 575 -33.87 -3.05 -16.63
N ASN A 576 -33.25 -3.62 -15.60
CA ASN A 576 -32.62 -4.93 -15.64
C ASN A 576 -33.11 -5.77 -14.45
N ASP A 577 -33.32 -7.06 -14.67
CA ASP A 577 -33.56 -8.05 -13.62
C ASP A 577 -32.88 -9.35 -14.05
N LEU A 578 -31.69 -9.57 -13.57
CA LEU A 578 -30.85 -10.64 -14.04
C LEU A 578 -30.02 -11.29 -12.93
N TRP A 579 -29.74 -12.57 -13.17
CA TRP A 579 -28.77 -13.34 -12.40
C TRP A 579 -27.61 -13.78 -13.29
N TYR A 580 -26.41 -13.41 -12.90
CA TYR A 580 -25.18 -13.89 -13.52
C TYR A 580 -24.41 -14.75 -12.52
N ASN A 581 -24.33 -16.05 -12.82
CA ASN A 581 -23.71 -17.00 -11.91
C ASN A 581 -22.49 -17.62 -12.57
N THR A 582 -21.44 -17.81 -11.76
CA THR A 582 -20.24 -18.49 -12.18
C THR A 582 -19.92 -19.63 -11.23
N TYR A 583 -19.57 -20.77 -11.83
CA TYR A 583 -19.18 -21.98 -11.13
C TYR A 583 -17.81 -22.40 -11.64
N CYS A 584 -16.91 -22.71 -10.76
CA CYS A 584 -15.57 -23.15 -11.12
C CYS A 584 -15.23 -24.43 -10.35
N LEU A 585 -14.82 -25.47 -11.09
CA LEU A 585 -14.20 -26.66 -10.55
C LEU A 585 -12.77 -26.71 -11.06
N ALA A 586 -11.77 -26.62 -10.19
CA ALA A 586 -10.37 -26.58 -10.58
C ALA A 586 -9.58 -27.74 -10.00
N LEU A 587 -8.69 -28.27 -10.82
CA LEU A 587 -7.62 -29.17 -10.43
C LEU A 587 -6.32 -28.38 -10.40
N GLY A 588 -5.84 -28.10 -9.20
CA GLY A 588 -4.56 -27.46 -8.96
C GLY A 588 -3.43 -28.48 -8.98
N GLN A 589 -2.39 -28.19 -9.75
CA GLN A 589 -1.18 -28.99 -9.76
C GLN A 589 0.01 -28.04 -9.63
N SER A 590 0.89 -28.33 -8.66
CA SER A 590 2.09 -27.53 -8.43
C SER A 590 3.27 -28.44 -8.13
N TYR A 591 4.36 -28.23 -8.84
CA TYR A 591 5.61 -28.97 -8.76
C TYR A 591 6.69 -28.03 -8.26
N LYS A 592 7.18 -28.29 -7.07
CA LYS A 592 8.18 -27.46 -6.41
C LYS A 592 9.50 -28.21 -6.28
N TYR A 593 10.56 -27.60 -6.78
CA TYR A 593 11.95 -27.95 -6.48
C TYR A 593 12.47 -26.94 -5.45
N GLU A 594 12.89 -27.40 -4.31
CA GLU A 594 13.24 -26.59 -3.15
C GLU A 594 14.55 -27.04 -2.54
N THR A 595 15.54 -26.17 -2.57
CA THR A 595 16.79 -26.30 -1.84
C THR A 595 16.95 -25.09 -0.89
N PRO A 596 17.92 -25.08 0.02
CA PRO A 596 18.16 -23.91 0.87
C PRO A 596 18.36 -22.58 0.12
N ASP A 597 18.88 -22.68 -1.12
CA ASP A 597 19.22 -21.47 -1.90
C ASP A 597 18.30 -21.25 -3.13
N LEU A 598 17.58 -22.27 -3.59
CA LEU A 598 16.80 -22.19 -4.81
C LEU A 598 15.42 -22.85 -4.65
N ASP A 599 14.38 -22.09 -4.97
CA ASP A 599 12.99 -22.50 -4.99
C ASP A 599 12.44 -22.25 -6.41
N ILE A 600 12.04 -23.29 -7.09
CA ILE A 600 11.38 -23.23 -8.40
C ILE A 600 10.01 -23.88 -8.26
N THR A 601 8.96 -23.16 -8.58
CA THR A 601 7.59 -23.66 -8.56
C THR A 601 6.96 -23.53 -9.92
N LEU A 602 6.52 -24.66 -10.49
CA LEU A 602 5.72 -24.75 -11.70
C LEU A 602 4.27 -25.07 -11.33
N GLY A 603 3.36 -24.17 -11.60
CA GLY A 603 1.92 -24.35 -11.41
C GLY A 603 1.24 -24.63 -12.75
N LEU A 604 0.39 -25.67 -12.78
CA LEU A 604 -0.35 -26.10 -13.99
C LEU A 604 -1.84 -26.32 -13.67
N PRO A 605 -2.56 -25.33 -13.11
CA PRO A 605 -3.96 -25.50 -12.77
C PRO A 605 -4.84 -25.61 -14.02
N LEU A 606 -5.84 -26.47 -13.94
CA LEU A 606 -6.86 -26.70 -14.95
C LEU A 606 -8.21 -26.41 -14.34
N GLU A 607 -9.03 -25.57 -14.98
CA GLU A 607 -10.32 -25.14 -14.45
C GLU A 607 -11.46 -25.40 -15.42
N LEU A 608 -12.50 -26.10 -14.96
CA LEU A 608 -13.79 -26.15 -15.62
C LEU A 608 -14.62 -24.97 -15.10
N TYR A 609 -14.81 -23.97 -15.96
CA TYR A 609 -15.47 -22.73 -15.63
C TYR A 609 -16.80 -22.63 -16.37
N THR A 610 -17.91 -22.60 -15.63
CA THR A 610 -19.25 -22.46 -16.15
C THR A 610 -19.86 -21.13 -15.70
N GLN A 611 -20.44 -20.41 -16.64
CA GLN A 611 -21.18 -19.19 -16.37
C GLN A 611 -22.60 -19.31 -16.93
N THR A 612 -23.57 -18.74 -16.21
CA THR A 612 -24.96 -18.70 -16.62
C THR A 612 -25.51 -17.30 -16.47
N LEU A 613 -26.23 -16.83 -17.46
CA LEU A 613 -27.01 -15.59 -17.43
C LEU A 613 -28.50 -15.95 -17.50
N ASP A 614 -29.29 -15.39 -16.61
CA ASP A 614 -30.74 -15.49 -16.58
C ASP A 614 -31.31 -14.07 -16.53
N ASP A 615 -31.68 -13.51 -17.68
CA ASP A 615 -32.30 -12.19 -17.82
C ASP A 615 -33.83 -12.35 -17.83
N LYS A 616 -34.47 -11.96 -16.73
CA LYS A 616 -35.92 -12.11 -16.50
C LYS A 616 -36.73 -11.18 -17.41
N ILE A 617 -36.18 -10.02 -17.77
CA ILE A 617 -36.91 -9.06 -18.63
C ILE A 617 -36.90 -9.54 -20.06
N ARG A 618 -35.77 -9.96 -20.58
CA ARG A 618 -35.65 -10.53 -21.93
C ARG A 618 -36.16 -11.94 -22.04
N LYS A 619 -36.37 -12.61 -20.92
CA LYS A 619 -36.73 -14.05 -20.86
C LYS A 619 -35.63 -14.90 -21.54
N ASP A 620 -34.40 -14.49 -21.41
CA ASP A 620 -33.23 -15.11 -22.02
C ASP A 620 -32.41 -15.81 -20.93
N LYS A 621 -32.19 -17.10 -21.16
CA LYS A 621 -31.35 -17.90 -20.24
C LYS A 621 -30.39 -18.73 -21.04
N HIS A 622 -29.14 -18.50 -20.85
CA HIS A 622 -28.08 -19.25 -21.50
C HIS A 622 -26.87 -19.46 -20.58
N GLY A 623 -26.02 -20.38 -20.95
CA GLY A 623 -24.81 -20.69 -20.19
C GLY A 623 -23.71 -21.23 -21.07
N TYR A 624 -22.47 -20.99 -20.65
CA TYR A 624 -21.28 -21.41 -21.37
C TYR A 624 -20.33 -22.09 -20.39
N THR A 625 -19.65 -23.14 -20.88
CA THR A 625 -18.65 -23.87 -20.12
C THR A 625 -17.33 -23.83 -20.86
N HIS A 626 -16.27 -23.46 -20.16
CA HIS A 626 -14.92 -23.36 -20.68
C HIS A 626 -13.96 -24.22 -19.87
N LEU A 627 -13.04 -24.89 -20.57
CA LEU A 627 -11.90 -25.50 -19.94
C LEU A 627 -10.72 -24.51 -20.05
N LEU A 628 -10.24 -24.04 -18.90
CA LEU A 628 -9.21 -23.02 -18.80
C LEU A 628 -7.93 -23.61 -18.20
N PHE A 629 -6.78 -23.14 -18.69
CA PHE A 629 -5.47 -23.58 -18.24
C PHE A 629 -4.60 -22.36 -17.92
N PHE A 630 -4.00 -22.31 -16.73
CA PHE A 630 -3.30 -21.15 -16.18
C PHE A 630 -1.87 -21.49 -15.74
N PRO A 631 -0.93 -21.77 -16.67
CA PRO A 631 0.44 -22.10 -16.30
C PRO A 631 1.13 -20.90 -15.64
N SER A 632 1.90 -21.21 -14.61
CA SER A 632 2.74 -20.23 -13.93
C SER A 632 4.07 -20.84 -13.52
N LEU A 633 5.12 -20.03 -13.60
CA LEU A 633 6.47 -20.36 -13.15
C LEU A 633 6.92 -19.30 -12.17
N SER A 634 7.44 -19.70 -11.03
CA SER A 634 8.10 -18.79 -10.10
C SER A 634 9.47 -19.35 -9.70
N VAL A 635 10.45 -18.46 -9.56
CA VAL A 635 11.82 -18.77 -9.17
C VAL A 635 12.22 -17.82 -8.07
N ASN A 636 12.70 -18.35 -6.95
CA ASN A 636 13.36 -17.60 -5.90
C ASN A 636 14.74 -18.20 -5.68
N TRP A 637 15.77 -17.40 -5.86
CA TRP A 637 17.15 -17.82 -5.75
C TRP A 637 17.95 -16.94 -4.80
N THR A 638 18.49 -17.55 -3.75
CA THR A 638 19.43 -16.94 -2.82
C THR A 638 20.82 -17.08 -3.40
N ILE A 639 21.26 -16.09 -4.21
CA ILE A 639 22.55 -16.12 -4.90
C ILE A 639 23.69 -16.08 -3.88
N THR A 640 23.55 -15.23 -2.89
CA THR A 640 24.44 -15.14 -1.72
C THR A 640 23.59 -14.84 -0.48
N ARG A 641 24.21 -14.90 0.70
CA ARG A 641 23.58 -14.54 1.96
C ARG A 641 22.89 -13.15 1.95
N ASP A 642 23.40 -12.23 1.12
CA ASP A 642 22.94 -10.84 1.03
C ASP A 642 22.21 -10.51 -0.27
N LEU A 643 22.11 -11.45 -1.23
CA LEU A 643 21.58 -11.18 -2.56
C LEU A 643 20.59 -12.25 -3.01
N TRP A 644 19.38 -11.85 -3.35
CA TRP A 644 18.28 -12.70 -3.83
C TRP A 644 17.79 -12.25 -5.19
N LEU A 645 17.49 -13.21 -6.03
CA LEU A 645 16.78 -13.04 -7.28
C LEU A 645 15.40 -13.69 -7.15
N ASN A 646 14.36 -12.98 -7.54
CA ASN A 646 13.05 -13.56 -7.73
C ASN A 646 12.55 -13.28 -9.15
N GLY A 647 11.83 -14.23 -9.73
CA GLY A 647 11.27 -14.08 -11.05
C GLY A 647 10.03 -14.93 -11.23
N GLY A 648 9.21 -14.58 -12.22
CA GLY A 648 8.03 -15.35 -12.53
C GLY A 648 7.49 -15.03 -13.91
N ALA A 649 6.76 -16.00 -14.46
CA ALA A 649 5.97 -15.86 -15.67
C ALA A 649 4.61 -16.52 -15.46
N SER A 650 3.57 -15.94 -16.02
CA SER A 650 2.21 -16.45 -15.89
C SER A 650 1.36 -16.14 -17.10
N TYR A 651 0.43 -17.03 -17.38
CA TYR A 651 -0.66 -16.83 -18.31
C TYR A 651 -1.98 -17.01 -17.59
N SER A 652 -2.95 -16.13 -17.86
CA SER A 652 -4.32 -16.29 -17.40
C SER A 652 -5.32 -15.86 -18.46
N LYS A 653 -6.49 -16.49 -18.44
CA LYS A 653 -7.63 -16.14 -19.29
C LYS A 653 -8.85 -15.92 -18.40
N THR A 654 -9.50 -14.77 -18.52
CA THR A 654 -10.78 -14.46 -17.89
C THR A 654 -11.86 -14.50 -18.94
N VAL A 655 -13.00 -15.09 -18.65
CA VAL A 655 -14.15 -15.18 -19.55
C VAL A 655 -15.36 -14.64 -18.85
N GLY A 656 -16.09 -13.73 -19.50
CA GLY A 656 -17.24 -13.03 -18.97
C GLY A 656 -16.89 -11.91 -17.98
N ASP A 657 -17.73 -10.92 -17.92
CA ASP A 657 -17.64 -9.79 -17.00
C ASP A 657 -19.03 -9.47 -16.46
N PRO A 658 -19.22 -9.41 -15.12
CA PRO A 658 -20.48 -8.93 -14.53
C PRO A 658 -20.88 -7.53 -14.99
N GLY A 659 -19.89 -6.72 -15.41
CA GLY A 659 -20.11 -5.39 -15.99
C GLY A 659 -20.58 -5.40 -17.44
N GLY A 660 -20.50 -6.53 -18.15
CA GLY A 660 -20.82 -6.68 -19.57
C GLY A 660 -22.19 -7.30 -19.88
N ILE A 661 -23.09 -7.39 -18.90
CA ILE A 661 -24.33 -8.18 -19.04
C ILE A 661 -25.63 -7.36 -19.09
N TYR A 662 -25.55 -6.03 -18.94
CA TYR A 662 -26.76 -5.19 -18.86
C TYR A 662 -27.36 -4.95 -20.23
N SER A 663 -28.60 -5.43 -20.40
CA SER A 663 -29.41 -5.18 -21.60
C SER A 663 -30.12 -3.82 -21.57
N GLY A 664 -30.50 -3.36 -20.37
CA GLY A 664 -31.08 -2.05 -20.13
C GLY A 664 -30.01 -1.01 -19.72
N TYR A 665 -30.33 0.25 -19.97
CA TYR A 665 -29.47 1.35 -19.57
C TYR A 665 -29.34 1.47 -18.05
N ILE A 666 -28.16 1.82 -17.59
CA ILE A 666 -27.83 2.17 -16.20
C ILE A 666 -27.16 3.54 -16.20
N MET A 667 -27.65 4.44 -15.36
CA MET A 667 -27.00 5.72 -15.11
C MET A 667 -25.80 5.52 -14.19
N SER A 668 -24.59 5.50 -14.75
CA SER A 668 -23.37 5.41 -13.97
C SER A 668 -23.12 6.67 -13.14
N ASN A 669 -23.48 7.82 -13.67
CA ASN A 669 -23.55 9.11 -13.00
C ASN A 669 -24.39 10.07 -13.89
N TYR A 670 -24.63 11.29 -13.41
CA TYR A 670 -25.49 12.23 -14.12
C TYR A 670 -25.06 12.58 -15.56
N ARG A 671 -23.83 12.24 -15.96
CA ARG A 671 -23.25 12.46 -17.29
C ARG A 671 -23.05 11.19 -18.10
N ALA A 672 -23.21 10.02 -17.50
CA ALA A 672 -22.84 8.78 -18.15
C ALA A 672 -23.95 7.71 -18.00
N PHE A 673 -24.49 7.32 -19.14
CA PHE A 673 -25.44 6.23 -19.25
C PHE A 673 -24.78 5.06 -19.96
N GLN A 674 -24.85 3.88 -19.38
CA GLN A 674 -24.16 2.71 -19.85
C GLN A 674 -25.12 1.60 -20.21
N ARG A 675 -24.89 0.97 -21.35
CA ARG A 675 -25.46 -0.28 -21.78
C ARG A 675 -24.32 -1.18 -22.23
N SER A 676 -24.18 -2.34 -21.61
CA SER A 676 -23.00 -3.16 -21.78
C SER A 676 -23.24 -4.53 -22.43
N TYR A 677 -24.51 -4.89 -22.68
CA TYR A 677 -24.81 -6.21 -23.27
C TYR A 677 -24.31 -6.34 -24.70
N VAL A 678 -23.56 -7.41 -24.93
CA VAL A 678 -23.14 -7.93 -26.24
C VAL A 678 -23.34 -9.44 -26.27
N GLU A 679 -23.72 -10.01 -27.42
CA GLU A 679 -23.94 -11.47 -27.55
C GLU A 679 -22.69 -12.29 -27.27
N GLN A 680 -21.52 -11.79 -27.70
CA GLN A 680 -20.25 -12.46 -27.48
C GLN A 680 -19.74 -12.16 -26.07
N LEU A 681 -19.36 -13.20 -25.33
CA LEU A 681 -18.75 -13.03 -24.02
C LEU A 681 -17.42 -12.31 -24.12
N SER A 682 -17.12 -11.46 -23.11
CA SER A 682 -15.80 -10.87 -22.99
C SER A 682 -14.76 -11.95 -22.69
N GLU A 683 -13.65 -11.89 -23.38
CA GLU A 683 -12.47 -12.72 -23.13
C GLU A 683 -11.24 -11.85 -22.99
N THR A 684 -10.57 -11.97 -21.85
CA THR A 684 -9.32 -11.28 -21.56
C THR A 684 -8.19 -12.30 -21.33
N LYS A 685 -7.14 -12.23 -22.14
CA LYS A 685 -5.92 -13.06 -21.99
C LYS A 685 -4.80 -12.18 -21.46
N ASN A 686 -4.19 -12.59 -20.35
CA ASN A 686 -3.09 -11.88 -19.71
C ASN A 686 -1.82 -12.71 -19.74
N TYR A 687 -0.72 -12.11 -20.18
CA TYR A 687 0.64 -12.63 -20.11
C TYR A 687 1.43 -11.73 -19.18
N GLY A 688 2.05 -12.30 -18.17
CA GLY A 688 2.84 -11.58 -17.18
C GLY A 688 4.23 -12.17 -17.03
N ALA A 689 5.24 -11.32 -16.88
CA ALA A 689 6.59 -11.71 -16.49
C ALA A 689 7.16 -10.66 -15.55
N ASN A 690 7.89 -11.12 -14.54
CA ASN A 690 8.58 -10.22 -13.61
C ASN A 690 9.93 -10.79 -13.22
N VAL A 691 10.88 -9.90 -12.95
CA VAL A 691 12.20 -10.21 -12.38
C VAL A 691 12.52 -9.16 -11.34
N GLY A 692 13.00 -9.59 -10.18
CA GLY A 692 13.41 -8.71 -9.10
C GLY A 692 14.75 -9.16 -8.51
N LEU A 693 15.61 -8.20 -8.23
CA LEU A 693 16.86 -8.40 -7.52
C LEU A 693 16.80 -7.64 -6.21
N ARG A 694 17.17 -8.29 -5.11
CA ARG A 694 17.15 -7.71 -3.78
C ARG A 694 18.49 -7.93 -3.10
N TYR A 695 19.05 -6.86 -2.59
CA TYR A 695 20.28 -6.86 -1.79
C TYR A 695 20.00 -6.38 -0.37
N ARG A 696 20.59 -7.04 0.61
CA ARG A 696 20.47 -6.69 2.03
C ARG A 696 21.77 -6.95 2.76
N SER A 697 22.26 -5.95 3.45
CA SER A 697 23.35 -6.12 4.41
C SER A 697 22.99 -5.39 5.71
N ALA A 698 22.58 -6.16 6.72
CA ALA A 698 22.17 -5.61 8.02
C ALA A 698 23.35 -4.92 8.72
N ILE A 699 24.55 -5.51 8.64
CA ILE A 699 25.78 -4.96 9.26
C ILE A 699 26.12 -3.60 8.63
N ARG A 700 25.96 -3.46 7.33
CA ARG A 700 26.21 -2.21 6.60
C ARG A 700 25.01 -1.27 6.61
N ALA A 701 23.88 -1.69 7.21
CA ALA A 701 22.59 -0.99 7.13
C ALA A 701 22.24 -0.57 5.70
N LEU A 702 22.54 -1.43 4.70
CA LEU A 702 22.32 -1.18 3.27
C LEU A 702 21.30 -2.16 2.72
N PHE A 703 20.23 -1.62 2.15
CA PHE A 703 19.12 -2.35 1.56
C PHE A 703 18.86 -1.77 0.17
N ALA A 704 18.70 -2.64 -0.82
CA ALA A 704 18.38 -2.22 -2.18
C ALA A 704 17.51 -3.26 -2.87
N ASN A 705 16.64 -2.81 -3.75
CA ASN A 705 15.87 -3.67 -4.64
C ASN A 705 15.70 -3.01 -6.01
N ILE A 706 15.59 -3.83 -7.03
CA ILE A 706 15.22 -3.42 -8.38
C ILE A 706 14.31 -4.49 -8.97
N GLY A 707 13.26 -4.07 -9.66
CA GLY A 707 12.30 -4.97 -10.28
C GLY A 707 11.92 -4.51 -11.67
N PHE A 708 11.71 -5.49 -12.54
CA PHE A 708 11.14 -5.33 -13.86
C PHE A 708 9.82 -6.10 -13.93
N ASN A 709 8.77 -5.48 -14.49
CA ASN A 709 7.49 -6.13 -14.75
C ASN A 709 7.06 -5.88 -16.17
N TYR A 710 6.57 -6.95 -16.80
CA TYR A 710 5.93 -6.94 -18.10
C TYR A 710 4.54 -7.52 -18.00
N ARG A 711 3.55 -6.86 -18.62
CA ARG A 711 2.20 -7.38 -18.78
C ARG A 711 1.70 -7.08 -20.17
N ARG A 712 1.11 -8.09 -20.82
CA ARG A 712 0.37 -7.95 -22.06
C ARG A 712 -1.02 -8.51 -21.88
N THR A 713 -2.02 -7.73 -22.27
CA THR A 713 -3.44 -8.06 -22.19
C THR A 713 -4.03 -8.05 -23.58
N HIS A 714 -4.76 -9.09 -23.94
CA HIS A 714 -5.59 -9.16 -25.14
C HIS A 714 -7.04 -9.27 -24.72
N ASP A 715 -7.86 -8.33 -25.15
CA ASP A 715 -9.31 -8.30 -24.96
C ASP A 715 -10.01 -8.51 -26.32
N ASN A 716 -11.11 -9.27 -26.35
CA ASN A 716 -11.92 -9.42 -27.55
C ASN A 716 -12.97 -8.32 -27.72
N GLN A 717 -13.08 -7.44 -26.72
CA GLN A 717 -14.08 -6.36 -26.67
C GLN A 717 -13.42 -5.06 -26.22
N ILE A 718 -14.01 -3.93 -26.64
CA ILE A 718 -13.65 -2.59 -26.20
C ILE A 718 -14.89 -1.80 -25.85
N TYR A 719 -14.79 -0.85 -24.93
CA TYR A 719 -15.86 0.13 -24.66
C TYR A 719 -15.69 1.36 -25.55
N GLY A 720 -16.72 1.63 -26.37
CA GLY A 720 -16.82 2.84 -27.18
C GLY A 720 -17.57 3.95 -26.44
N TYR A 721 -17.10 5.18 -26.61
CA TYR A 721 -17.68 6.37 -26.00
C TYR A 721 -18.31 7.26 -27.06
N ASN A 722 -19.61 7.50 -26.94
CA ASN A 722 -20.35 8.47 -27.76
C ASN A 722 -20.75 9.65 -26.88
N TYR A 723 -20.43 10.87 -27.30
CA TYR A 723 -20.71 12.08 -26.53
C TYR A 723 -21.84 12.89 -27.15
N GLU A 724 -22.86 13.21 -26.35
CA GLU A 724 -23.90 14.17 -26.65
C GLU A 724 -23.83 15.31 -25.63
N GLY A 725 -23.14 16.38 -25.98
CA GLY A 725 -22.79 17.43 -25.03
C GLY A 725 -21.92 16.91 -23.90
N ALA A 726 -22.26 17.24 -22.66
CA ALA A 726 -21.60 16.73 -21.47
C ALA A 726 -21.95 15.27 -21.13
N THR A 727 -22.98 14.73 -21.76
CA THR A 727 -23.45 13.35 -21.53
C THR A 727 -22.72 12.37 -22.44
N SER A 728 -22.35 11.21 -21.91
CA SER A 728 -21.78 10.12 -22.68
C SER A 728 -22.63 8.85 -22.59
N VAL A 729 -22.77 8.20 -23.73
CA VAL A 729 -23.31 6.85 -23.83
C VAL A 729 -22.16 5.89 -24.06
N VAL A 730 -21.99 4.92 -23.16
CA VAL A 730 -20.92 3.94 -23.21
C VAL A 730 -21.49 2.59 -23.64
N GLN A 731 -20.91 2.01 -24.68
CA GLN A 731 -21.33 0.71 -25.22
C GLN A 731 -20.14 -0.22 -25.38
N ALA A 732 -20.33 -1.49 -25.05
CA ALA A 732 -19.36 -2.53 -25.38
C ALA A 732 -19.44 -2.87 -26.88
N VAL A 733 -18.29 -3.04 -27.52
CA VAL A 733 -18.15 -3.38 -28.95
C VAL A 733 -17.25 -4.59 -29.10
N ASN A 734 -17.66 -5.54 -29.93
CA ASN A 734 -16.85 -6.74 -30.27
C ASN A 734 -15.70 -6.36 -31.21
N GLN A 735 -14.65 -5.79 -30.63
CA GLN A 735 -13.44 -5.43 -31.33
C GLN A 735 -12.23 -5.82 -30.50
N PRO A 736 -11.38 -6.73 -31.03
CA PRO A 736 -10.17 -7.16 -30.31
C PRO A 736 -9.19 -6.01 -30.13
N THR A 737 -8.60 -5.95 -28.92
CA THR A 737 -7.60 -4.95 -28.57
C THR A 737 -6.43 -5.57 -27.83
N THR A 738 -5.32 -4.86 -27.81
CA THR A 738 -4.11 -5.25 -27.09
C THR A 738 -3.57 -4.09 -26.28
N ALA A 739 -3.24 -4.38 -25.03
CA ALA A 739 -2.50 -3.45 -24.18
C ALA A 739 -1.21 -4.09 -23.67
N SER A 740 -0.11 -3.34 -23.69
CA SER A 740 1.19 -3.76 -23.17
C SER A 740 1.69 -2.76 -22.14
N ASN A 741 2.23 -3.26 -21.05
CA ASN A 741 2.80 -2.44 -19.98
C ASN A 741 4.18 -2.98 -19.58
N TYR A 742 5.17 -2.10 -19.55
CA TYR A 742 6.52 -2.36 -19.12
C TYR A 742 6.84 -1.43 -17.97
N SER A 743 7.40 -1.93 -16.88
CA SER A 743 7.83 -1.09 -15.79
C SER A 743 9.11 -1.58 -15.12
N VAL A 744 9.97 -0.64 -14.79
CA VAL A 744 11.17 -0.84 -13.97
C VAL A 744 11.01 0.03 -12.75
N SER A 745 11.27 -0.53 -11.57
CA SER A 745 11.29 0.23 -10.32
C SER A 745 12.43 -0.22 -9.44
N GLY A 746 12.97 0.69 -8.66
CA GLY A 746 14.06 0.38 -7.75
C GLY A 746 14.10 1.32 -6.56
N GLU A 747 14.70 0.84 -5.51
CA GLU A 747 14.88 1.57 -4.26
C GLU A 747 16.18 1.16 -3.60
N ALA A 748 16.84 2.12 -2.94
CA ALA A 748 17.95 1.86 -2.06
C ALA A 748 17.84 2.69 -0.79
N SER A 749 18.21 2.09 0.34
CA SER A 749 18.19 2.71 1.66
C SER A 749 19.49 2.39 2.40
N LYS A 750 20.14 3.41 2.94
CA LYS A 750 21.40 3.30 3.68
C LYS A 750 21.34 4.08 4.99
N GLY A 751 21.61 3.38 6.07
CA GLY A 751 21.86 3.99 7.38
C GLY A 751 23.34 4.29 7.57
N PHE A 752 23.65 5.44 8.18
CA PHE A 752 25.00 5.85 8.55
C PHE A 752 25.04 6.18 10.04
N ASP A 753 26.11 5.77 10.70
CA ASP A 753 26.37 6.17 12.09
C ASP A 753 26.77 7.64 12.18
N PHE A 754 27.45 8.13 11.15
CA PHE A 754 27.76 9.53 10.99
C PHE A 754 26.49 10.36 10.90
N LEU A 755 26.37 11.36 11.75
CA LEU A 755 25.17 12.24 11.87
C LEU A 755 23.86 11.48 12.16
N ARG A 756 23.89 10.23 12.63
CA ARG A 756 22.70 9.40 12.87
C ARG A 756 21.74 9.50 11.68
N SER A 757 22.24 9.26 10.48
CA SER A 757 21.51 9.57 9.26
C SER A 757 21.01 8.31 8.54
N THR A 758 19.89 8.48 7.82
CA THR A 758 19.35 7.48 6.89
C THR A 758 19.03 8.18 5.58
N ILE A 759 19.55 7.65 4.50
CA ILE A 759 19.25 8.09 3.14
C ILE A 759 18.46 6.99 2.45
N ARG A 760 17.40 7.37 1.76
CA ARG A 760 16.62 6.51 0.88
C ARG A 760 16.43 7.19 -0.45
N VAL A 761 16.58 6.44 -1.54
CA VAL A 761 16.29 6.87 -2.90
C VAL A 761 15.43 5.84 -3.59
N PHE A 762 14.52 6.29 -4.45
CA PHE A 762 13.66 5.40 -5.23
C PHE A 762 13.42 5.99 -6.62
N GLY A 763 13.10 5.11 -7.57
CA GLY A 763 12.74 5.51 -8.92
C GLY A 763 11.91 4.47 -9.62
N SER A 764 11.10 4.92 -10.58
CA SER A 764 10.37 4.03 -11.47
C SER A 764 10.21 4.66 -12.86
N TYR A 765 10.20 3.80 -13.86
CA TYR A 765 9.86 4.14 -15.24
C TYR A 765 8.82 3.15 -15.75
N SER A 766 7.79 3.66 -16.41
CA SER A 766 6.75 2.85 -17.03
C SER A 766 6.48 3.27 -18.46
N LEU A 767 6.20 2.30 -19.29
CA LEU A 767 5.77 2.45 -20.67
C LEU A 767 4.51 1.63 -20.87
N SER A 768 3.45 2.26 -21.36
CA SER A 768 2.18 1.60 -21.63
C SER A 768 1.73 1.92 -23.05
N GLU A 769 1.27 0.89 -23.75
CA GLU A 769 0.68 0.96 -25.08
C GLU A 769 -0.71 0.35 -25.00
N SER A 770 -1.72 1.02 -25.52
CA SER A 770 -3.10 0.53 -25.49
C SER A 770 -3.95 1.19 -26.58
N GLU A 771 -5.16 0.69 -26.76
CA GLU A 771 -6.11 1.14 -27.76
C GLU A 771 -7.35 1.75 -27.09
N ARG A 772 -7.99 2.71 -27.73
CA ARG A 772 -9.20 3.38 -27.27
C ARG A 772 -10.16 3.63 -28.43
N LEU A 773 -11.44 3.31 -28.24
CA LEU A 773 -12.48 3.54 -29.22
C LEU A 773 -13.27 4.80 -28.85
N ILE A 774 -13.21 5.82 -29.71
CA ILE A 774 -13.89 7.09 -29.53
C ILE A 774 -14.63 7.40 -30.82
N SER A 775 -15.94 7.65 -30.75
CA SER A 775 -16.80 7.96 -31.91
C SER A 775 -16.56 7.01 -33.09
N GLN A 776 -16.52 5.70 -32.81
CA GLN A 776 -16.28 4.60 -33.77
C GLN A 776 -14.87 4.56 -34.40
N SER A 777 -13.96 5.41 -34.00
CA SER A 777 -12.56 5.38 -34.45
C SER A 777 -11.64 4.80 -33.37
N LEU A 778 -10.78 3.85 -33.78
CA LEU A 778 -9.80 3.22 -32.91
C LEU A 778 -8.50 4.03 -32.90
N TYR A 779 -8.08 4.47 -31.74
CA TYR A 779 -6.85 5.22 -31.52
C TYR A 779 -5.85 4.37 -30.73
N GLN A 780 -4.65 4.24 -31.24
CA GLN A 780 -3.52 3.71 -30.46
C GLN A 780 -2.88 4.84 -29.68
N TYR A 781 -2.67 4.63 -28.39
CA TYR A 781 -2.01 5.62 -27.58
C TYR A 781 -0.88 5.01 -26.74
N HIS A 782 0.11 5.84 -26.49
CA HIS A 782 1.28 5.54 -25.68
C HIS A 782 1.29 6.44 -24.46
N ALA A 783 1.58 5.85 -23.31
CA ALA A 783 1.79 6.58 -22.07
C ALA A 783 3.16 6.25 -21.49
N GLN A 784 3.88 7.29 -21.06
CA GLN A 784 5.19 7.18 -20.44
C GLN A 784 5.15 7.84 -19.07
N GLY A 785 5.67 7.16 -18.06
CA GLY A 785 5.77 7.67 -16.70
C GLY A 785 7.20 7.52 -16.19
N LEU A 786 7.75 8.59 -15.63
CA LEU A 786 9.01 8.59 -14.91
C LEU A 786 8.75 9.16 -13.52
N SER A 787 9.18 8.48 -12.50
CA SER A 787 9.21 9.04 -11.14
C SER A 787 10.54 8.72 -10.47
N PHE A 788 11.04 9.67 -9.69
CA PHE A 788 12.17 9.45 -8.81
C PHE A 788 12.09 10.37 -7.60
N GLY A 789 12.73 9.96 -6.54
CA GLY A 789 12.70 10.74 -5.31
C GLY A 789 13.57 10.13 -4.23
N GLY A 790 13.51 10.72 -3.06
CA GLY A 790 14.24 10.23 -1.93
C GLY A 790 13.90 10.95 -0.64
N SER A 791 14.41 10.42 0.44
CA SER A 791 14.34 11.05 1.75
C SER A 791 15.69 10.98 2.47
N LEU A 792 15.96 12.01 3.23
CA LEU A 792 17.11 12.13 4.11
C LEU A 792 16.58 12.44 5.50
N SER A 793 16.91 11.60 6.47
CA SER A 793 16.71 11.87 7.89
C SER A 793 18.07 11.91 8.57
N PHE A 794 18.39 12.99 9.28
CA PHE A 794 19.66 13.11 9.98
C PHE A 794 19.55 13.99 11.24
N SER A 795 20.40 13.71 12.20
CA SER A 795 20.48 14.45 13.46
C SER A 795 21.95 14.80 13.72
N PRO A 796 22.40 15.94 13.17
CA PRO A 796 23.81 16.36 13.28
C PRO A 796 24.24 16.60 14.73
N PHE A 797 23.29 17.03 15.56
CA PHE A 797 23.47 17.23 16.99
C PHE A 797 22.27 16.64 17.75
N GLU A 798 22.39 16.42 19.05
CA GLU A 798 21.32 15.89 19.88
C GLU A 798 20.12 16.82 20.00
N TRP A 799 20.34 18.13 19.78
CA TRP A 799 19.34 19.17 19.89
C TRP A 799 18.62 19.50 18.59
N ILE A 800 18.95 18.83 17.44
CA ILE A 800 18.31 19.08 16.14
C ILE A 800 18.12 17.79 15.35
N GLY A 801 16.92 17.62 14.79
CA GLY A 801 16.59 16.57 13.82
C GLY A 801 16.01 17.18 12.56
N ILE A 802 16.43 16.70 11.39
CA ILE A 802 16.02 17.19 10.08
C ILE A 802 15.55 16.01 9.25
N VAL A 803 14.38 16.16 8.63
CA VAL A 803 13.85 15.22 7.64
C VAL A 803 13.51 15.99 6.39
N TYR A 804 14.13 15.61 5.29
CA TYR A 804 13.84 16.13 3.96
C TYR A 804 13.37 15.02 3.05
N SER A 805 12.36 15.28 2.24
CA SER A 805 11.93 14.36 1.19
C SER A 805 11.58 15.12 -0.08
N SER A 806 11.87 14.50 -1.22
CA SER A 806 11.53 15.02 -2.54
C SER A 806 11.02 13.90 -3.41
N GLY A 807 9.96 14.17 -4.19
CA GLY A 807 9.41 13.27 -5.17
C GLY A 807 9.10 14.02 -6.46
N PHE A 808 9.74 13.63 -7.54
CA PHE A 808 9.50 14.14 -8.89
C PHE A 808 8.73 13.11 -9.68
N SER A 809 7.75 13.55 -10.48
CA SER A 809 7.08 12.72 -11.46
C SER A 809 6.90 13.46 -12.78
N GLN A 810 7.04 12.72 -13.88
CA GLN A 810 6.77 13.17 -15.22
C GLN A 810 5.90 12.14 -15.92
N SER A 811 4.82 12.59 -16.52
CA SER A 811 3.97 11.77 -17.38
C SER A 811 3.76 12.41 -18.74
N ARG A 812 3.67 11.59 -19.78
CA ARG A 812 3.44 12.00 -21.15
C ARG A 812 2.57 10.97 -21.83
N SER A 813 1.53 11.42 -22.52
CA SER A 813 0.64 10.56 -23.33
C SER A 813 0.45 11.15 -24.71
N TYR A 814 0.38 10.30 -25.72
CA TYR A 814 0.18 10.71 -27.11
C TYR A 814 -0.45 9.58 -27.93
N THR A 815 -1.12 9.93 -29.02
CA THR A 815 -1.55 8.97 -30.05
C THR A 815 -0.41 8.68 -31.01
N GLU A 816 -0.48 7.52 -31.66
CA GLU A 816 0.46 7.16 -32.71
C GLU A 816 0.50 8.23 -33.81
N GLY A 817 1.70 8.58 -34.27
CA GLY A 817 1.92 9.66 -35.25
C GLY A 817 1.87 11.09 -34.71
N ARG A 818 1.42 11.33 -33.45
CA ARG A 818 1.29 12.68 -32.84
C ARG A 818 2.20 12.89 -31.64
N ARG A 819 3.33 12.23 -31.60
CA ARG A 819 4.27 12.31 -30.45
C ARG A 819 4.76 13.71 -30.15
N GLU A 820 4.92 14.56 -31.15
CA GLU A 820 5.38 15.95 -30.99
C GLU A 820 4.34 16.84 -30.34
N GLN A 821 3.06 16.54 -30.47
CA GLN A 821 1.95 17.28 -29.87
C GLN A 821 1.69 16.87 -28.41
N ALA A 822 2.43 15.87 -27.90
CA ALA A 822 2.23 15.37 -26.55
C ALA A 822 2.61 16.40 -25.49
N THR A 823 1.65 16.74 -24.65
CA THR A 823 1.93 17.57 -23.47
C THR A 823 2.58 16.72 -22.39
N THR A 824 3.60 17.28 -21.75
CA THR A 824 4.30 16.63 -20.64
C THR A 824 3.89 17.28 -19.33
N VAL A 825 3.33 16.45 -18.42
CA VAL A 825 3.05 16.88 -17.05
C VAL A 825 4.26 16.58 -16.19
N ARG A 826 4.75 17.58 -15.49
CA ARG A 826 5.81 17.46 -14.49
C ARG A 826 5.30 17.95 -13.16
N SER A 827 5.47 17.17 -12.14
CA SER A 827 5.19 17.56 -10.77
C SER A 827 6.35 17.22 -9.84
N ASN A 828 6.54 18.08 -8.85
CA ASN A 828 7.53 17.84 -7.81
C ASN A 828 6.92 18.22 -6.45
N THR A 829 7.08 17.36 -5.47
CA THR A 829 6.69 17.62 -4.08
C THR A 829 7.95 17.58 -3.23
N GLN A 830 8.21 18.64 -2.51
CA GLN A 830 9.32 18.74 -1.57
C GLN A 830 8.77 18.99 -0.16
N ARG A 831 9.31 18.31 0.82
CA ARG A 831 8.95 18.47 2.23
C ARG A 831 10.20 18.55 3.07
N LEU A 832 10.30 19.58 3.89
CA LEU A 832 11.35 19.77 4.89
C LEU A 832 10.70 19.87 6.26
N SER A 833 11.16 19.09 7.20
CA SER A 833 10.77 19.18 8.60
C SER A 833 12.02 19.29 9.46
N MET A 834 12.09 20.33 10.27
CA MET A 834 13.19 20.59 11.19
C MET A 834 12.62 20.63 12.61
N SER A 835 13.11 19.76 13.46
CA SER A 835 12.77 19.71 14.89
C SER A 835 13.98 20.14 15.71
N VAL A 836 13.79 21.12 16.57
CA VAL A 836 14.79 21.64 17.50
C VAL A 836 14.37 21.29 18.93
N TYR A 837 15.31 20.84 19.73
CA TYR A 837 15.12 20.42 21.11
C TYR A 837 15.89 21.35 22.06
N PRO A 838 15.37 22.56 22.37
CA PRO A 838 16.07 23.53 23.22
C PRO A 838 16.31 23.01 24.63
N THR A 839 15.40 22.18 25.12
CA THR A 839 15.51 21.48 26.40
C THR A 839 15.04 20.05 26.27
N LYS A 840 15.25 19.21 27.27
CA LYS A 840 14.73 17.82 27.31
C LYS A 840 13.20 17.71 27.33
N THR A 841 12.50 18.83 27.50
CA THR A 841 11.04 18.86 27.59
C THR A 841 10.38 19.61 26.45
N LEU A 842 11.09 20.55 25.79
CA LEU A 842 10.55 21.40 24.73
C LEU A 842 11.03 20.93 23.36
N THR A 843 10.10 20.71 22.44
CA THR A 843 10.35 20.43 21.03
C THR A 843 9.66 21.51 20.20
N LEU A 844 10.40 22.11 19.29
CA LEU A 844 9.89 23.06 18.30
C LEU A 844 10.09 22.43 16.92
N THR A 845 9.03 22.30 16.14
CA THR A 845 9.09 21.75 14.79
C THR A 845 8.57 22.76 13.78
N LEU A 846 9.34 23.00 12.74
CA LEU A 846 8.94 23.75 11.55
C LEU A 846 8.90 22.80 10.37
N ALA A 847 7.82 22.84 9.62
CA ALA A 847 7.67 22.05 8.39
C ALA A 847 7.32 22.99 7.23
N ALA A 848 7.96 22.77 6.10
CA ALA A 848 7.67 23.45 4.85
C ALA A 848 7.41 22.40 3.75
N GLU A 849 6.44 22.67 2.90
CA GLU A 849 6.07 21.81 1.78
C GLU A 849 5.88 22.68 0.54
N ASP A 850 6.47 22.28 -0.59
CA ASP A 850 6.25 22.84 -1.91
C ASP A 850 5.69 21.77 -2.84
N ASN A 851 4.60 22.10 -3.52
CA ASN A 851 3.99 21.25 -4.54
C ASN A 851 4.00 22.01 -5.87
N TYR A 852 4.84 21.55 -6.78
CA TYR A 852 5.02 22.12 -8.12
C TYR A 852 4.26 21.33 -9.17
N ASN A 853 3.61 22.04 -10.11
CA ASN A 853 3.07 21.47 -11.34
C ASN A 853 3.32 22.44 -12.50
N ASN A 854 3.85 21.94 -13.63
CA ASN A 854 4.25 22.78 -14.77
C ASN A 854 3.09 23.27 -15.65
N LEU A 855 1.91 22.66 -15.55
CA LEU A 855 0.76 22.99 -16.42
C LEU A 855 -0.21 24.01 -15.80
N THR A 856 0.02 24.44 -14.58
CA THR A 856 -0.74 25.54 -13.99
C THR A 856 -0.19 26.88 -14.52
N ASP A 857 -1.03 27.66 -15.21
CA ASP A 857 -0.59 28.97 -15.78
C ASP A 857 -0.25 30.00 -14.72
N LYS A 858 -1.00 29.98 -13.62
CA LYS A 858 -0.77 30.82 -12.44
C LYS A 858 -0.53 29.91 -11.25
N ASN A 859 0.44 30.25 -10.41
CA ASN A 859 0.75 29.52 -9.17
C ASN A 859 1.25 28.07 -9.41
N ARG A 860 2.32 27.92 -10.18
CA ARG A 860 3.00 26.61 -10.39
C ARG A 860 3.47 25.96 -9.09
N HIS A 861 3.65 26.74 -8.06
CA HIS A 861 4.07 26.33 -6.72
C HIS A 861 2.97 26.56 -5.70
N ALA A 862 2.68 25.58 -4.88
CA ALA A 862 1.81 25.70 -3.73
C ALA A 862 2.62 25.45 -2.46
N TRP A 863 2.88 26.51 -1.72
CA TRP A 863 3.67 26.48 -0.50
C TRP A 863 2.80 26.32 0.73
N PHE A 864 3.18 25.39 1.60
CA PHE A 864 2.60 25.22 2.92
C PHE A 864 3.68 25.34 3.98
N GLY A 865 3.34 25.94 5.10
CA GLY A 865 4.16 26.00 6.29
C GLY A 865 3.36 25.58 7.49
N ASP A 866 3.95 24.76 8.35
CA ASP A 866 3.37 24.38 9.65
C ASP A 866 4.41 24.61 10.74
N ALA A 867 3.98 25.01 11.92
CA ALA A 867 4.82 25.13 13.10
C ALA A 867 4.16 24.41 14.27
N THR A 868 4.95 23.66 15.04
CA THR A 868 4.48 22.94 16.22
C THR A 868 5.40 23.21 17.39
N ALA A 869 4.85 23.56 18.53
CA ALA A 869 5.56 23.64 19.80
C ALA A 869 4.96 22.60 20.75
N LYS A 870 5.82 21.71 21.27
CA LYS A 870 5.42 20.62 22.15
C LYS A 870 6.22 20.69 23.45
N LEU A 871 5.51 20.75 24.56
CA LEU A 871 6.08 20.75 25.91
C LEU A 871 5.70 19.45 26.60
N LYS A 872 6.68 18.60 26.87
CA LYS A 872 6.50 17.30 27.51
C LYS A 872 6.85 17.41 28.99
N LEU A 873 5.82 17.31 29.84
CA LEU A 873 5.93 17.25 31.28
C LEU A 873 5.83 15.80 31.77
N LYS A 874 5.95 15.57 33.07
CA LYS A 874 5.98 14.22 33.64
C LYS A 874 4.73 13.38 33.32
N HIS A 875 3.54 14.00 33.37
CA HIS A 875 2.24 13.35 33.15
C HIS A 875 1.37 14.01 32.10
N ILE A 876 1.82 15.14 31.56
CA ILE A 876 1.03 15.98 30.66
C ILE A 876 1.92 16.40 29.49
N ASP A 877 1.44 16.21 28.26
CA ASP A 877 2.04 16.80 27.08
C ASP A 877 1.13 17.93 26.59
N LEU A 878 1.69 19.13 26.41
CA LEU A 878 1.03 20.26 25.77
C LEU A 878 1.57 20.42 24.36
N GLU A 879 0.69 20.62 23.41
CA GLU A 879 1.08 20.84 22.02
C GLU A 879 0.28 21.99 21.41
N LEU A 880 0.96 22.90 20.74
CA LEU A 880 0.40 24.00 19.98
C LEU A 880 0.81 23.82 18.52
N GLN A 881 -0.17 23.72 17.63
CA GLN A 881 0.01 23.59 16.20
C GLN A 881 -0.50 24.81 15.47
N LEU A 882 0.31 25.37 14.58
CA LEU A 882 -0.05 26.38 13.59
C LEU A 882 0.03 25.72 12.23
N ASN A 883 -1.08 25.57 11.53
CA ASN A 883 -1.14 24.91 10.23
C ASN A 883 -1.42 25.93 9.13
N ASN A 884 -0.86 25.67 7.95
CA ASN A 884 -1.03 26.49 6.74
C ASN A 884 -0.64 27.96 6.98
N LEU A 885 0.58 28.21 7.46
CA LEU A 885 1.09 29.54 7.79
C LEU A 885 1.00 30.54 6.62
N PHE A 886 1.13 30.04 5.38
CA PHE A 886 1.03 30.88 4.17
C PHE A 886 -0.40 31.12 3.71
N ASP A 887 -1.41 30.57 4.41
CA ASP A 887 -2.84 30.69 4.14
C ASP A 887 -3.21 30.34 2.68
N GLN A 888 -2.62 29.26 2.16
CA GLN A 888 -2.96 28.74 0.84
C GLN A 888 -4.41 28.26 0.82
N ARG A 889 -5.27 28.90 0.04
CA ARG A 889 -6.73 28.65 0.04
C ARG A 889 -7.18 27.70 -1.06
N GLN A 890 -6.42 27.58 -2.12
CA GLN A 890 -6.74 26.76 -3.28
C GLN A 890 -5.50 26.00 -3.75
N TYR A 891 -5.73 24.81 -4.29
CA TYR A 891 -4.69 24.03 -4.94
C TYR A 891 -5.21 23.49 -6.25
N THR A 892 -4.47 23.76 -7.32
CA THR A 892 -4.79 23.27 -8.66
C THR A 892 -3.84 22.17 -9.06
N ARG A 893 -4.40 21.06 -9.52
CA ARG A 893 -3.66 19.92 -10.06
C ARG A 893 -4.14 19.62 -11.46
N VAL A 894 -3.19 19.41 -12.38
CA VAL A 894 -3.47 18.93 -13.73
C VAL A 894 -3.03 17.48 -13.85
N ASN A 895 -3.87 16.66 -14.44
CA ASN A 895 -3.59 15.26 -14.72
C ASN A 895 -4.17 14.83 -16.06
N TYR A 896 -3.61 13.77 -16.62
CA TYR A 896 -4.10 13.09 -17.81
C TYR A 896 -4.84 11.80 -17.46
N SER A 897 -5.86 11.49 -18.26
CA SER A 897 -6.48 10.19 -18.35
C SER A 897 -6.61 9.81 -19.83
N GLY A 898 -5.68 9.00 -20.33
CA GLY A 898 -5.54 8.77 -21.75
C GLY A 898 -5.16 10.04 -22.51
N LEU A 899 -6.02 10.52 -23.39
CA LEU A 899 -5.84 11.76 -24.16
C LEU A 899 -6.53 12.98 -23.56
N ASP A 900 -7.26 12.77 -22.46
CA ASP A 900 -8.03 13.83 -21.81
C ASP A 900 -7.18 14.54 -20.76
N ILE A 901 -7.36 15.85 -20.64
CA ILE A 901 -6.69 16.70 -19.65
C ILE A 901 -7.72 17.13 -18.61
N TYR A 902 -7.39 16.96 -17.35
CA TYR A 902 -8.23 17.40 -16.25
C TYR A 902 -7.48 18.38 -15.37
N THR A 903 -8.02 19.59 -15.26
CA THR A 903 -7.54 20.62 -14.34
C THR A 903 -8.50 20.68 -13.15
N ASN A 904 -8.03 20.23 -12.00
CA ASN A 904 -8.85 20.15 -10.80
C ASN A 904 -8.36 21.15 -9.77
N THR A 905 -9.23 22.03 -9.32
CA THR A 905 -8.96 23.01 -8.26
C THR A 905 -9.76 22.63 -7.04
N SER A 906 -9.08 22.38 -5.94
CA SER A 906 -9.67 22.05 -4.63
C SER A 906 -9.56 23.24 -3.70
N GLN A 907 -10.63 23.55 -2.96
CA GLN A 907 -10.58 24.48 -1.83
C GLN A 907 -9.82 23.82 -0.68
N LEU A 908 -9.03 24.61 0.03
CA LEU A 908 -8.18 24.19 1.12
C LEU A 908 -8.62 24.78 2.44
N ARG A 909 -8.31 24.07 3.52
CA ARG A 909 -8.51 24.58 4.88
C ARG A 909 -7.65 25.82 5.11
N PRO A 910 -8.21 26.88 5.67
CA PRO A 910 -7.48 28.11 5.98
C PRO A 910 -6.42 27.86 7.06
N ARG A 911 -5.59 28.86 7.25
CA ARG A 911 -4.69 28.94 8.41
C ARG A 911 -5.46 28.69 9.70
N ASN A 912 -4.90 27.84 10.55
CA ASN A 912 -5.54 27.51 11.83
C ASN A 912 -4.51 27.29 12.94
N ILE A 913 -4.98 27.44 14.16
CA ILE A 913 -4.25 27.15 15.39
C ILE A 913 -5.02 26.14 16.22
N ILE A 914 -4.34 25.12 16.72
CA ILE A 914 -4.91 24.06 17.55
C ILE A 914 -3.99 23.88 18.74
N GLY A 915 -4.55 23.97 19.94
CA GLY A 915 -3.89 23.59 21.18
C GLY A 915 -4.41 22.23 21.66
N THR A 916 -3.52 21.32 22.03
CA THR A 916 -3.89 20.02 22.59
C THR A 916 -3.22 19.79 23.93
N ILE A 917 -3.91 19.09 24.80
CA ILE A 917 -3.41 18.59 26.08
C ILE A 917 -3.60 17.09 26.11
N ARG A 918 -2.52 16.38 26.39
CA ARG A 918 -2.51 14.93 26.51
C ARG A 918 -2.14 14.53 27.92
N PHE A 919 -2.89 13.58 28.45
CA PHE A 919 -2.68 13.00 29.77
C PHE A 919 -2.28 11.52 29.60
N LYS A 920 -1.26 11.10 30.32
CA LYS A 920 -1.00 9.69 30.60
C LYS A 920 -1.65 9.37 31.95
N LEU A 921 -2.74 8.65 31.91
CA LEU A 921 -3.43 8.14 33.09
C LEU A 921 -2.98 6.67 33.25
N LEU A 922 -1.99 6.40 34.14
CA LEU A 922 -1.40 5.08 34.41
C LEU A 922 -0.40 4.59 33.36
#